data_fea37b5f0a03ab6e13ff2b8e1df9a74a
#
_entry.id   fea37b5f0a03ab6e13ff2b8e1df9a74a
#
_cell.length_a   1.000
_cell.length_b   1.000
_cell.length_c   1.000
_cell.angle_alpha   90.00
_cell.angle_beta   90.00
_cell.angle_gamma   90.00
#
_symmetry.space_group_name_H-M   'P 1'
#
loop_
_entity.id
_entity.type
_entity.pdbx_description
1 polymer ?
#
loop_
_entity_poly.entity_id
_entity_poly.type
_entity_poly.pdbx_seq_one_letter_code
_entity_poly.pdbx_strand_id
1 'polypeptide(L)'
;MKQSILILLVWQFAFLWQPIQATETIKVACVGNSITYGTGITNRDADSYPAQLQKLLGKKYSVGNFGKPGATLLAHGHRPYIQQEEYQKALDFSGDIVVIHLGINDTDPRNWPNYRDEFVHDYLKLIESFKKVNPQCRILLAYITPIADRHPRFISGTQQWHEEIQEAIKVVAQISQAELIDFHTPLYPYPILLPDAIHPNEEGAHILAQTAYSAITGDYGGLKLPILYTDYMVLQRNTPLRIHGTANTKTPVTVSIDGQKKKTIADKNGKWEVILDPIKAGDNYELSIQTPQQSHTFHHVAAGEVWLCSGQSNMQFMLQQTQNGSTAVSQAHNSQIRLFHMKGKWETNASEWPTDAIDSVNHLLYYQTTSWKECTPNTSATFSAVAYYFGKMLQDSLKVPVGLICNAVGGSTTESWVDRHSLEKYFPAILKDWTNNDFIQDWARERALLNLKQSTNTFKRHPYEPCYLYEAGILPLQQYPLKGIIWYQGESNAHNMEAHYRLFKLLVNGWRDNWNNPDMPFYFVQLSSLNRPSWTWFRDSQRRLMNELPHTGMAVSSDKGDSLDVHPKDKRPIGERLARWALNQTYHYSLLPSGPLYKKAISKNNEVIIEFDYAEGLHSSDGNPLTGFELAEHEGRYFPAQAIIEGNKIKVYTNQVKNPQYIRYGWRPFTRANLVNKDQLPASSFRDKIQ
;
A
#
# COMPACT_ATOMS: atom_id res chain seq x y z
N MET A 1 24.81 -101.26 -14.61
CA MET A 1 25.72 -100.48 -15.43
C MET A 1 24.92 -99.36 -16.10
N LYS A 2 25.00 -98.13 -15.60
CA LYS A 2 24.74 -96.85 -16.29
C LYS A 2 25.27 -95.76 -15.39
N GLN A 3 26.43 -95.18 -15.82
CA GLN A 3 27.03 -94.03 -15.17
C GLN A 3 26.21 -92.80 -15.54
N SER A 4 25.83 -91.99 -14.56
CA SER A 4 25.26 -90.71 -14.77
C SER A 4 26.33 -89.67 -14.43
N ILE A 5 26.74 -88.86 -15.42
CA ILE A 5 27.62 -87.71 -15.31
C ILE A 5 26.87 -86.51 -14.81
N LEU A 6 27.31 -85.98 -13.66
CA LEU A 6 26.79 -84.72 -13.06
C LEU A 6 27.61 -83.55 -13.58
N ILE A 7 26.98 -82.67 -14.38
CA ILE A 7 27.63 -81.46 -14.89
C ILE A 7 27.31 -80.37 -13.89
N LEU A 8 28.32 -79.84 -13.15
CA LEU A 8 28.27 -78.66 -12.30
C LEU A 8 28.37 -77.39 -13.17
N LEU A 9 27.26 -76.61 -13.28
CA LEU A 9 27.28 -75.27 -13.88
C LEU A 9 27.65 -74.28 -12.77
N VAL A 10 28.86 -73.72 -12.82
CA VAL A 10 29.31 -72.59 -11.98
C VAL A 10 28.86 -71.32 -12.64
N TRP A 11 27.87 -70.64 -12.02
CA TRP A 11 27.47 -69.27 -12.40
C TRP A 11 28.43 -68.27 -11.72
N GLN A 12 29.32 -67.66 -12.52
CA GLN A 12 30.08 -66.47 -12.09
C GLN A 12 29.19 -65.27 -12.10
N PHE A 13 28.81 -64.77 -10.92
CA PHE A 13 28.25 -63.47 -10.74
C PHE A 13 29.35 -62.40 -10.87
N ALA A 14 29.47 -61.80 -12.04
CA ALA A 14 30.26 -60.61 -12.23
C ALA A 14 29.48 -59.46 -11.65
N PHE A 15 29.76 -58.98 -10.41
CA PHE A 15 29.33 -57.73 -9.87
C PHE A 15 30.00 -56.63 -10.71
N LEU A 16 29.24 -56.03 -11.65
CA LEU A 16 29.60 -54.78 -12.28
C LEU A 16 29.54 -53.68 -11.23
N TRP A 17 30.66 -53.35 -10.62
CA TRP A 17 30.86 -52.10 -9.92
C TRP A 17 30.71 -50.98 -10.96
N GLN A 18 29.53 -50.37 -11.09
CA GLN A 18 29.42 -49.06 -11.72
C GLN A 18 30.04 -48.06 -10.73
N PRO A 19 31.06 -47.31 -11.15
CA PRO A 19 31.54 -46.22 -10.31
C PRO A 19 30.35 -45.27 -10.11
N ILE A 20 30.00 -45.02 -8.84
CA ILE A 20 29.13 -43.93 -8.48
C ILE A 20 29.86 -42.69 -9.00
N GLN A 21 29.42 -42.15 -10.14
CA GLN A 21 29.86 -40.83 -10.59
C GLN A 21 29.52 -39.88 -9.46
N ALA A 22 30.55 -39.40 -8.78
CA ALA A 22 30.37 -38.28 -7.82
C ALA A 22 29.72 -37.16 -8.62
N THR A 23 28.47 -36.85 -8.31
CA THR A 23 27.79 -35.71 -8.93
C THR A 23 28.64 -34.51 -8.60
N GLU A 24 29.21 -33.84 -9.63
CA GLU A 24 29.98 -32.61 -9.42
C GLU A 24 29.13 -31.62 -8.64
N THR A 25 29.69 -31.10 -7.54
CA THR A 25 29.03 -30.12 -6.67
C THR A 25 28.94 -28.80 -7.41
N ILE A 26 27.75 -28.26 -7.58
CA ILE A 26 27.51 -26.96 -8.23
C ILE A 26 28.06 -25.85 -7.32
N LYS A 27 28.97 -25.06 -7.83
CA LYS A 27 29.63 -23.97 -7.10
C LYS A 27 28.86 -22.67 -7.25
N VAL A 28 28.50 -22.05 -6.14
CA VAL A 28 27.81 -20.72 -6.08
C VAL A 28 28.75 -19.72 -5.43
N ALA A 29 29.23 -18.74 -6.20
CA ALA A 29 30.06 -17.66 -5.69
C ALA A 29 29.20 -16.46 -5.32
N CYS A 30 29.13 -16.10 -4.04
CA CYS A 30 28.47 -14.88 -3.57
C CYS A 30 29.51 -13.76 -3.50
N VAL A 31 29.46 -12.87 -4.49
CA VAL A 31 30.37 -11.73 -4.69
C VAL A 31 29.70 -10.47 -4.19
N GLY A 32 30.39 -9.67 -3.38
CA GLY A 32 29.77 -8.44 -2.88
C GLY A 32 30.58 -7.68 -1.83
N ASN A 33 29.86 -6.89 -1.08
CA ASN A 33 30.37 -5.98 -0.07
C ASN A 33 30.19 -6.51 1.37
N SER A 34 30.03 -5.60 2.34
CA SER A 34 29.77 -5.90 3.76
C SER A 34 28.50 -6.73 3.99
N ILE A 35 27.49 -6.57 3.17
CA ILE A 35 26.22 -7.32 3.29
C ILE A 35 26.46 -8.77 2.90
N THR A 36 27.17 -9.02 1.82
CA THR A 36 27.59 -10.39 1.43
C THR A 36 28.53 -11.00 2.47
N TYR A 37 29.47 -10.19 2.98
CA TYR A 37 30.36 -10.62 4.08
C TYR A 37 29.56 -11.05 5.32
N GLY A 38 28.47 -10.35 5.67
CA GLY A 38 27.68 -10.55 6.90
C GLY A 38 28.10 -9.63 8.03
N THR A 39 28.41 -8.36 7.72
CA THR A 39 28.73 -7.34 8.75
C THR A 39 27.53 -7.13 9.67
N GLY A 40 27.77 -7.10 10.99
CA GLY A 40 26.76 -6.94 12.02
C GLY A 40 26.08 -8.24 12.46
N ILE A 41 26.34 -9.36 11.79
CA ILE A 41 25.81 -10.69 12.15
C ILE A 41 26.76 -11.35 13.16
N THR A 42 26.24 -11.77 14.30
CA THR A 42 27.01 -12.32 15.41
C THR A 42 27.71 -13.63 15.01
N ASN A 43 26.98 -14.56 14.41
CA ASN A 43 27.54 -15.83 13.90
C ASN A 43 27.56 -15.83 12.38
N ARG A 44 28.44 -15.03 11.80
CA ARG A 44 28.55 -14.85 10.36
C ARG A 44 28.64 -16.15 9.54
N ASP A 45 29.40 -17.13 10.06
CA ASP A 45 29.66 -18.39 9.36
C ASP A 45 28.42 -19.30 9.31
N ALA A 46 27.42 -19.04 10.15
CA ALA A 46 26.13 -19.73 10.14
C ALA A 46 24.99 -18.89 9.57
N ASP A 47 25.01 -17.58 9.76
CA ASP A 47 23.83 -16.74 9.63
C ASP A 47 23.96 -15.60 8.61
N SER A 48 25.15 -15.40 7.98
CA SER A 48 25.25 -14.54 6.77
C SER A 48 24.39 -15.12 5.63
N TYR A 49 23.93 -14.29 4.68
CA TYR A 49 23.06 -14.80 3.62
C TYR A 49 23.73 -15.92 2.78
N PRO A 50 25.05 -15.90 2.48
CA PRO A 50 25.68 -17.02 1.78
C PRO A 50 25.69 -18.32 2.61
N ALA A 51 25.88 -18.22 3.93
CA ALA A 51 25.83 -19.39 4.82
C ALA A 51 24.41 -19.96 4.94
N GLN A 52 23.40 -19.10 5.04
CA GLN A 52 21.99 -19.51 5.04
C GLN A 52 21.59 -20.08 3.67
N LEU A 53 22.08 -19.50 2.57
CA LEU A 53 21.86 -20.02 1.22
C LEU A 53 22.45 -21.43 1.07
N GLN A 54 23.65 -21.70 1.63
CA GLN A 54 24.23 -23.04 1.66
C GLN A 54 23.31 -24.04 2.37
N LYS A 55 22.71 -23.64 3.51
CA LYS A 55 21.74 -24.49 4.24
C LYS A 55 20.52 -24.82 3.36
N LEU A 56 19.97 -23.82 2.68
CA LEU A 56 18.79 -23.99 1.81
C LEU A 56 19.09 -24.86 0.58
N LEU A 57 20.23 -24.67 -0.07
CA LEU A 57 20.61 -25.41 -1.28
C LEU A 57 21.07 -26.86 -0.99
N GLY A 58 21.55 -27.13 0.23
CA GLY A 58 21.99 -28.45 0.67
C GLY A 58 23.29 -28.92 0.00
N LYS A 59 23.60 -30.20 0.15
CA LYS A 59 24.91 -30.82 -0.21
C LYS A 59 25.22 -30.89 -1.71
N LYS A 60 24.22 -30.69 -2.57
CA LYS A 60 24.40 -30.63 -4.04
C LYS A 60 25.14 -29.38 -4.48
N TYR A 61 25.17 -28.35 -3.62
CA TYR A 61 25.81 -27.07 -3.90
C TYR A 61 26.93 -26.79 -2.91
N SER A 62 27.92 -25.99 -3.36
CA SER A 62 28.98 -25.42 -2.54
C SER A 62 28.95 -23.91 -2.67
N VAL A 63 28.58 -23.20 -1.60
CA VAL A 63 28.44 -21.74 -1.59
C VAL A 63 29.68 -21.08 -0.99
N GLY A 64 30.38 -20.26 -1.78
CA GLY A 64 31.50 -19.42 -1.32
C GLY A 64 31.07 -18.01 -1.00
N ASN A 65 31.54 -17.46 0.13
CA ASN A 65 31.34 -16.08 0.54
C ASN A 65 32.58 -15.24 0.18
N PHE A 66 32.44 -14.37 -0.82
CA PHE A 66 33.49 -13.47 -1.31
C PHE A 66 33.11 -12.00 -1.08
N GLY A 67 32.44 -11.72 0.02
CA GLY A 67 32.08 -10.38 0.46
C GLY A 67 33.26 -9.62 1.06
N LYS A 68 33.43 -8.34 0.67
CA LYS A 68 34.42 -7.44 1.23
C LYS A 68 33.78 -6.20 1.82
N PRO A 69 33.83 -5.99 3.14
CA PRO A 69 33.30 -4.76 3.77
C PRO A 69 33.84 -3.49 3.13
N GLY A 70 32.93 -2.55 2.79
CA GLY A 70 33.27 -1.27 2.17
C GLY A 70 33.63 -1.32 0.68
N ALA A 71 33.60 -2.49 0.04
CA ALA A 71 33.97 -2.60 -1.38
C ALA A 71 32.96 -1.89 -2.28
N THR A 72 33.48 -1.13 -3.26
CA THR A 72 32.74 -0.47 -4.33
C THR A 72 32.79 -1.29 -5.61
N LEU A 73 31.77 -1.12 -6.46
CA LEU A 73 31.82 -1.61 -7.83
C LEU A 73 32.78 -0.78 -8.68
N LEU A 74 32.66 0.57 -8.57
CA LEU A 74 33.47 1.53 -9.31
C LEU A 74 34.97 1.25 -9.13
N ALA A 75 35.70 1.12 -10.24
CA ALA A 75 37.14 0.85 -10.26
C ALA A 75 37.97 2.01 -9.70
N HIS A 76 37.45 3.24 -9.80
CA HIS A 76 38.00 4.47 -9.19
C HIS A 76 37.35 4.80 -7.85
N GLY A 77 36.49 3.96 -7.33
CA GLY A 77 35.88 4.15 -6.01
C GLY A 77 36.93 4.09 -4.89
N HIS A 78 36.53 4.48 -3.68
CA HIS A 78 37.47 4.54 -2.54
C HIS A 78 37.99 3.15 -2.09
N ARG A 79 37.32 2.06 -2.46
CA ARG A 79 37.73 0.67 -2.20
C ARG A 79 37.24 -0.28 -3.31
N PRO A 80 37.84 -0.27 -4.50
CA PRO A 80 37.39 -1.08 -5.62
C PRO A 80 37.43 -2.58 -5.31
N TYR A 81 36.32 -3.29 -5.56
CA TYR A 81 36.24 -4.74 -5.33
C TYR A 81 37.28 -5.52 -6.13
N ILE A 82 37.52 -5.11 -7.38
CA ILE A 82 38.51 -5.72 -8.27
C ILE A 82 39.97 -5.67 -7.76
N GLN A 83 40.24 -4.82 -6.77
CA GLN A 83 41.57 -4.71 -6.13
C GLN A 83 41.64 -5.46 -4.80
N GLN A 84 40.57 -6.16 -4.38
CA GLN A 84 40.55 -6.88 -3.11
C GLN A 84 40.93 -8.35 -3.31
N GLU A 85 41.48 -8.96 -2.27
CA GLU A 85 41.84 -10.39 -2.25
C GLU A 85 40.62 -11.30 -2.53
N GLU A 86 39.45 -10.90 -2.02
CA GLU A 86 38.19 -11.61 -2.19
C GLU A 86 37.78 -11.73 -3.66
N TYR A 87 38.11 -10.77 -4.48
CA TYR A 87 37.90 -10.84 -5.94
C TYR A 87 38.72 -11.96 -6.56
N GLN A 88 40.03 -12.06 -6.25
CA GLN A 88 40.86 -13.12 -6.77
C GLN A 88 40.37 -14.49 -6.27
N LYS A 89 40.05 -14.63 -5.00
CA LYS A 89 39.48 -15.85 -4.43
C LYS A 89 38.17 -16.29 -5.12
N ALA A 90 37.32 -15.31 -5.48
CA ALA A 90 36.08 -15.57 -6.22
C ALA A 90 36.36 -16.10 -7.64
N LEU A 91 37.37 -15.57 -8.33
CA LEU A 91 37.81 -16.06 -9.64
C LEU A 91 38.38 -17.49 -9.52
N ASP A 92 39.27 -17.70 -8.55
CA ASP A 92 39.91 -19.01 -8.30
C ASP A 92 38.88 -20.08 -7.91
N PHE A 93 37.80 -19.70 -7.23
CA PHE A 93 36.68 -20.59 -6.90
C PHE A 93 35.97 -21.12 -8.14
N SER A 94 35.97 -20.34 -9.25
CA SER A 94 35.37 -20.71 -10.54
C SER A 94 33.93 -21.19 -10.40
N GLY A 95 33.05 -20.30 -9.93
CA GLY A 95 31.63 -20.61 -9.67
C GLY A 95 30.85 -20.94 -10.93
N ASP A 96 29.97 -21.96 -10.86
CA ASP A 96 28.98 -22.24 -11.90
C ASP A 96 27.84 -21.22 -11.89
N ILE A 97 27.59 -20.62 -10.72
CA ILE A 97 26.63 -19.54 -10.49
C ILE A 97 27.36 -18.44 -9.72
N VAL A 98 27.26 -17.20 -10.19
CA VAL A 98 27.86 -16.04 -9.53
C VAL A 98 26.74 -15.06 -9.18
N VAL A 99 26.50 -14.87 -7.88
CA VAL A 99 25.55 -13.86 -7.36
C VAL A 99 26.35 -12.61 -7.02
N ILE A 100 26.07 -11.49 -7.70
CA ILE A 100 26.80 -10.24 -7.52
C ILE A 100 25.90 -9.21 -6.84
N HIS A 101 26.29 -8.74 -5.64
CA HIS A 101 25.64 -7.69 -4.88
C HIS A 101 26.64 -6.58 -4.55
N LEU A 102 26.86 -5.67 -5.50
CA LEU A 102 27.73 -4.51 -5.41
C LEU A 102 26.98 -3.24 -5.84
N GLY A 103 27.39 -2.09 -5.34
CA GLY A 103 26.81 -0.77 -5.66
C GLY A 103 26.37 0.03 -4.44
N ILE A 104 26.12 -0.60 -3.27
CA ILE A 104 25.62 0.14 -2.10
C ILE A 104 26.69 1.11 -1.54
N ASN A 105 27.96 0.74 -1.55
CA ASN A 105 29.05 1.63 -1.14
C ASN A 105 29.39 2.70 -2.19
N ASP A 106 28.92 2.52 -3.40
CA ASP A 106 29.02 3.49 -4.48
C ASP A 106 28.12 4.72 -4.23
N THR A 107 27.10 4.62 -3.35
CA THR A 107 26.29 5.75 -2.87
C THR A 107 27.08 6.73 -1.98
N ASP A 108 28.38 6.52 -1.72
CA ASP A 108 29.20 7.44 -0.95
C ASP A 108 29.55 8.70 -1.78
N PRO A 109 29.58 9.91 -1.17
CA PRO A 109 29.97 11.16 -1.85
C PRO A 109 31.34 11.15 -2.53
N ARG A 110 32.24 10.26 -2.08
CA ARG A 110 33.56 10.08 -2.70
C ARG A 110 33.50 9.33 -4.04
N ASN A 111 32.41 8.61 -4.30
CA ASN A 111 32.27 7.70 -5.43
C ASN A 111 31.28 8.25 -6.46
N TRP A 112 29.96 8.18 -6.17
CA TRP A 112 28.90 8.40 -7.15
C TRP A 112 28.95 9.77 -7.84
N PRO A 113 29.10 10.90 -7.15
CA PRO A 113 29.18 12.21 -7.79
C PRO A 113 30.34 12.35 -8.78
N ASN A 114 31.42 11.58 -8.57
CA ASN A 114 32.66 11.69 -9.35
C ASN A 114 32.72 10.69 -10.52
N TYR A 115 32.20 9.48 -10.35
CA TYR A 115 32.49 8.36 -11.25
C TYR A 115 31.24 7.63 -11.76
N ARG A 116 30.02 8.18 -11.59
CA ARG A 116 28.75 7.53 -11.96
C ARG A 116 28.72 7.04 -13.41
N ASP A 117 29.35 7.77 -14.34
CA ASP A 117 29.37 7.42 -15.76
C ASP A 117 30.18 6.16 -16.05
N GLU A 118 31.06 5.72 -15.13
CA GLU A 118 31.88 4.54 -15.28
C GLU A 118 31.16 3.28 -14.80
N PHE A 119 30.08 3.39 -14.00
CA PHE A 119 29.46 2.29 -13.27
C PHE A 119 29.03 1.12 -14.19
N VAL A 120 28.32 1.43 -15.27
CA VAL A 120 27.86 0.38 -16.22
C VAL A 120 29.05 -0.32 -16.86
N HIS A 121 30.09 0.43 -17.27
CA HIS A 121 31.27 -0.10 -17.89
C HIS A 121 32.08 -1.02 -16.95
N ASP A 122 32.30 -0.56 -15.73
CA ASP A 122 33.04 -1.31 -14.72
C ASP A 122 32.30 -2.60 -14.31
N TYR A 123 30.95 -2.52 -14.23
CA TYR A 123 30.15 -3.70 -13.94
C TYR A 123 30.24 -4.75 -15.07
N LEU A 124 30.19 -4.32 -16.32
CA LEU A 124 30.35 -5.22 -17.48
C LEU A 124 31.71 -5.88 -17.49
N LYS A 125 32.80 -5.15 -17.16
CA LYS A 125 34.15 -5.72 -17.02
C LYS A 125 34.22 -6.77 -15.90
N LEU A 126 33.56 -6.52 -14.76
CA LEU A 126 33.51 -7.48 -13.67
C LEU A 126 32.82 -8.78 -14.12
N ILE A 127 31.67 -8.68 -14.80
CA ILE A 127 30.97 -9.85 -15.35
C ILE A 127 31.87 -10.59 -16.36
N GLU A 128 32.51 -9.88 -17.25
CA GLU A 128 33.42 -10.47 -18.24
C GLU A 128 34.56 -11.26 -17.59
N SER A 129 35.12 -10.79 -16.47
CA SER A 129 36.16 -11.47 -15.74
C SER A 129 35.72 -12.86 -15.23
N PHE A 130 34.52 -12.99 -14.70
CA PHE A 130 33.96 -14.30 -14.29
C PHE A 130 33.68 -15.18 -15.48
N LYS A 131 33.16 -14.67 -16.59
CA LYS A 131 32.90 -15.41 -17.82
C LYS A 131 34.20 -15.87 -18.51
N LYS A 132 35.32 -15.18 -18.33
CA LYS A 132 36.63 -15.63 -18.81
C LYS A 132 37.13 -16.87 -18.06
N VAL A 133 36.86 -16.96 -16.77
CA VAL A 133 37.23 -18.13 -15.94
C VAL A 133 36.29 -19.31 -16.20
N ASN A 134 34.98 -19.05 -16.18
CA ASN A 134 33.95 -20.06 -16.49
C ASN A 134 32.96 -19.51 -17.52
N PRO A 135 33.13 -19.80 -18.83
CA PRO A 135 32.23 -19.26 -19.87
C PRO A 135 30.78 -19.70 -19.75
N GLN A 136 30.49 -20.77 -19.03
CA GLN A 136 29.14 -21.29 -18.81
C GLN A 136 28.50 -20.82 -17.52
N CYS A 137 29.18 -19.98 -16.72
CA CYS A 137 28.63 -19.51 -15.44
C CYS A 137 27.34 -18.68 -15.63
N ARG A 138 26.34 -18.98 -14.80
CA ARG A 138 25.17 -18.12 -14.67
C ARG A 138 25.53 -16.92 -13.82
N ILE A 139 25.25 -15.73 -14.33
CA ILE A 139 25.43 -14.48 -13.58
C ILE A 139 24.07 -13.97 -13.08
N LEU A 140 23.93 -13.84 -11.77
CA LEU A 140 22.78 -13.27 -11.09
C LEU A 140 23.17 -11.92 -10.51
N LEU A 141 22.64 -10.84 -11.09
CA LEU A 141 22.85 -9.47 -10.60
C LEU A 141 21.76 -9.14 -9.58
N ALA A 142 22.14 -8.81 -8.37
CA ALA A 142 21.18 -8.37 -7.36
C ALA A 142 20.97 -6.86 -7.44
N TYR A 143 19.70 -6.42 -7.41
CA TYR A 143 19.41 -5.07 -6.97
C TYR A 143 20.01 -4.87 -5.59
N ILE A 144 20.59 -3.68 -5.34
CA ILE A 144 21.15 -3.38 -4.02
C ILE A 144 20.03 -3.32 -2.97
N THR A 145 20.33 -3.81 -1.77
CA THR A 145 19.41 -3.77 -0.62
C THR A 145 18.97 -2.36 -0.30
N PRO A 146 17.81 -2.15 0.35
CA PRO A 146 17.38 -0.82 0.75
C PRO A 146 18.36 -0.19 1.75
N ILE A 147 18.40 1.14 1.74
CA ILE A 147 19.02 1.96 2.78
C ILE A 147 17.87 2.63 3.53
N ALA A 148 17.80 2.46 4.85
CA ALA A 148 16.71 3.04 5.64
C ALA A 148 16.86 4.56 5.80
N ASP A 149 15.75 5.26 5.94
CA ASP A 149 15.62 6.72 6.09
C ASP A 149 16.47 7.33 7.22
N ARG A 150 16.79 6.55 8.24
CA ARG A 150 17.65 6.96 9.37
C ARG A 150 19.15 6.97 9.06
N HIS A 151 19.55 6.56 7.84
CA HIS A 151 20.94 6.70 7.42
C HIS A 151 21.38 8.17 7.43
N PRO A 152 22.55 8.52 8.01
CA PRO A 152 22.96 9.94 8.21
C PRO A 152 22.99 10.78 6.94
N ARG A 153 23.27 10.17 5.79
CA ARG A 153 23.34 10.83 4.49
C ARG A 153 22.12 10.58 3.61
N PHE A 154 21.04 10.03 4.16
CA PHE A 154 19.85 9.62 3.38
C PHE A 154 19.35 10.79 2.50
N ILE A 155 19.05 11.93 3.12
CA ILE A 155 18.51 13.13 2.46
C ILE A 155 19.56 13.87 1.62
N SER A 156 20.86 13.76 1.97
CA SER A 156 21.93 14.51 1.32
C SER A 156 22.54 13.84 0.08
N GLY A 157 21.79 12.92 -0.54
CA GLY A 157 22.15 12.32 -1.83
C GLY A 157 22.07 10.79 -1.86
N THR A 158 22.31 10.10 -0.74
CA THR A 158 22.38 8.64 -0.73
C THR A 158 21.10 7.96 -1.29
N GLN A 159 19.91 8.46 -0.93
CA GLN A 159 18.65 7.92 -1.43
C GLN A 159 18.51 8.08 -2.95
N GLN A 160 18.80 9.28 -3.49
CA GLN A 160 18.74 9.52 -4.93
C GLN A 160 19.79 8.69 -5.67
N TRP A 161 21.03 8.62 -5.17
CA TRP A 161 22.09 7.82 -5.79
C TRP A 161 21.80 6.32 -5.73
N HIS A 162 21.12 5.86 -4.69
CA HIS A 162 20.61 4.49 -4.61
C HIS A 162 19.65 4.17 -5.76
N GLU A 163 18.68 5.07 -6.04
CA GLU A 163 17.74 4.91 -7.16
C GLU A 163 18.48 4.89 -8.51
N GLU A 164 19.44 5.81 -8.71
CA GLU A 164 20.24 5.88 -9.93
C GLU A 164 21.06 4.59 -10.15
N ILE A 165 21.64 4.02 -9.08
CA ILE A 165 22.37 2.75 -9.12
C ILE A 165 21.45 1.56 -9.46
N GLN A 166 20.24 1.52 -8.90
CA GLN A 166 19.26 0.48 -9.25
C GLN A 166 18.95 0.47 -10.76
N GLU A 167 18.73 1.66 -11.34
CA GLU A 167 18.52 1.77 -12.80
C GLU A 167 19.79 1.39 -13.60
N ALA A 168 20.98 1.76 -13.13
CA ALA A 168 22.24 1.36 -13.77
C ALA A 168 22.43 -0.17 -13.74
N ILE A 169 22.10 -0.85 -12.64
CA ILE A 169 22.14 -2.33 -12.53
C ILE A 169 21.19 -2.98 -13.54
N LYS A 170 20.00 -2.40 -13.72
CA LYS A 170 19.03 -2.87 -14.72
C LYS A 170 19.57 -2.75 -16.15
N VAL A 171 20.26 -1.64 -16.48
CA VAL A 171 20.94 -1.45 -17.76
C VAL A 171 22.04 -2.49 -17.94
N VAL A 172 22.86 -2.75 -16.92
CA VAL A 172 23.91 -3.79 -16.96
C VAL A 172 23.31 -5.16 -17.25
N ALA A 173 22.21 -5.52 -16.56
CA ALA A 173 21.52 -6.80 -16.77
C ALA A 173 21.02 -6.96 -18.21
N GLN A 174 20.48 -5.89 -18.80
CA GLN A 174 19.99 -5.87 -20.18
C GLN A 174 21.15 -6.07 -21.19
N ILE A 175 22.26 -5.35 -21.02
CA ILE A 175 23.41 -5.44 -21.94
C ILE A 175 24.11 -6.77 -21.82
N SER A 176 24.36 -7.27 -20.62
CA SER A 176 25.09 -8.52 -20.36
C SER A 176 24.24 -9.77 -20.51
N GLN A 177 22.91 -9.62 -20.62
CA GLN A 177 21.92 -10.70 -20.56
C GLN A 177 22.01 -11.52 -19.24
N ALA A 178 22.51 -10.91 -18.17
CA ALA A 178 22.56 -11.52 -16.86
C ALA A 178 21.15 -11.59 -16.24
N GLU A 179 20.95 -12.57 -15.37
CA GLU A 179 19.69 -12.69 -14.63
C GLU A 179 19.65 -11.62 -13.53
N LEU A 180 18.54 -10.88 -13.44
CA LEU A 180 18.34 -9.90 -12.38
C LEU A 180 17.54 -10.52 -11.23
N ILE A 181 18.06 -10.41 -10.00
CA ILE A 181 17.38 -10.84 -8.76
C ILE A 181 17.10 -9.64 -7.86
N ASP A 182 16.02 -9.74 -7.07
CA ASP A 182 15.52 -8.62 -6.30
C ASP A 182 15.86 -8.75 -4.81
N PHE A 183 16.99 -8.20 -4.38
CA PHE A 183 17.35 -8.08 -2.96
C PHE A 183 16.75 -6.84 -2.28
N HIS A 184 16.11 -5.97 -3.04
CA HIS A 184 15.52 -4.74 -2.53
C HIS A 184 14.08 -4.94 -2.03
N THR A 185 13.16 -5.28 -2.92
CA THR A 185 11.72 -5.27 -2.65
C THR A 185 11.30 -6.18 -1.48
N PRO A 186 11.81 -7.42 -1.32
CA PRO A 186 11.42 -8.26 -0.18
C PRO A 186 11.88 -7.74 1.18
N LEU A 187 12.93 -6.93 1.23
CA LEU A 187 13.48 -6.36 2.47
C LEU A 187 12.96 -4.94 2.76
N TYR A 188 12.53 -4.22 1.72
CA TYR A 188 12.14 -2.82 1.77
C TYR A 188 11.04 -2.48 2.79
N PRO A 189 9.98 -3.30 2.98
CA PRO A 189 8.97 -3.05 3.99
C PRO A 189 9.42 -3.32 5.45
N TYR A 190 10.66 -3.76 5.64
CA TYR A 190 11.20 -4.16 6.94
C TYR A 190 12.43 -3.35 7.38
N PRO A 191 12.34 -2.01 7.52
CA PRO A 191 13.49 -1.19 7.91
C PRO A 191 14.05 -1.60 9.28
N ILE A 192 13.26 -2.25 10.14
CA ILE A 192 13.68 -2.79 11.44
C ILE A 192 14.78 -3.88 11.30
N LEU A 193 14.81 -4.59 10.16
CA LEU A 193 15.80 -5.62 9.89
C LEU A 193 17.17 -5.05 9.46
N LEU A 194 17.29 -3.72 9.38
CA LEU A 194 18.52 -2.99 9.05
C LEU A 194 18.97 -2.17 10.28
N PRO A 195 19.54 -2.76 11.35
CA PRO A 195 19.79 -2.08 12.63
C PRO A 195 20.58 -0.77 12.51
N ASP A 196 21.56 -0.72 11.63
CA ASP A 196 22.39 0.45 11.35
C ASP A 196 21.99 1.22 10.07
N ALA A 197 20.79 0.97 9.57
CA ALA A 197 20.20 1.52 8.35
C ALA A 197 20.72 0.94 7.01
N ILE A 198 21.69 0.03 7.03
CA ILE A 198 22.30 -0.55 5.81
C ILE A 198 22.39 -2.08 5.90
N HIS A 199 22.93 -2.60 7.02
CA HIS A 199 23.26 -4.01 7.14
C HIS A 199 22.11 -4.83 7.67
N PRO A 200 21.65 -5.85 6.93
CA PRO A 200 20.64 -6.77 7.44
C PRO A 200 21.14 -7.56 8.67
N ASN A 201 20.26 -7.73 9.65
CA ASN A 201 20.45 -8.70 10.71
C ASN A 201 20.26 -10.13 10.17
N GLU A 202 20.31 -11.15 11.07
CA GLU A 202 20.17 -12.56 10.72
C GLU A 202 18.88 -12.88 9.96
N GLU A 203 17.77 -12.24 10.31
CA GLU A 203 16.47 -12.40 9.64
C GLU A 203 16.47 -11.72 8.27
N GLY A 204 16.99 -10.50 8.17
CA GLY A 204 17.15 -9.81 6.87
C GLY A 204 18.07 -10.60 5.94
N ALA A 205 19.16 -11.19 6.46
CA ALA A 205 20.04 -12.09 5.69
C ALA A 205 19.30 -13.34 5.22
N HIS A 206 18.35 -13.87 6.01
CA HIS A 206 17.51 -15.00 5.61
C HIS A 206 16.61 -14.66 4.42
N ILE A 207 16.02 -13.47 4.39
CA ILE A 207 15.23 -12.99 3.24
C ILE A 207 16.07 -12.97 1.97
N LEU A 208 17.32 -12.47 2.05
CA LEU A 208 18.23 -12.46 0.90
C LEU A 208 18.61 -13.87 0.46
N ALA A 209 18.87 -14.78 1.42
CA ALA A 209 19.17 -16.18 1.13
C ALA A 209 18.00 -16.90 0.44
N GLN A 210 16.77 -16.69 0.90
CA GLN A 210 15.58 -17.24 0.25
C GLN A 210 15.37 -16.69 -1.16
N THR A 211 15.62 -15.40 -1.37
CA THR A 211 15.54 -14.77 -2.69
C THR A 211 16.55 -15.38 -3.66
N ALA A 212 17.80 -15.53 -3.22
CA ALA A 212 18.84 -16.17 -4.02
C ALA A 212 18.51 -17.66 -4.28
N TYR A 213 18.03 -18.39 -3.27
CA TYR A 213 17.59 -19.78 -3.39
C TYR A 213 16.52 -19.94 -4.47
N SER A 214 15.48 -19.13 -4.42
CA SER A 214 14.38 -19.17 -5.39
C SER A 214 14.88 -18.89 -6.82
N ALA A 215 15.75 -17.89 -6.98
CA ALA A 215 16.31 -17.54 -8.29
C ALA A 215 17.24 -18.65 -8.84
N ILE A 216 18.01 -19.33 -7.97
CA ILE A 216 18.92 -20.43 -8.36
C ILE A 216 18.14 -21.70 -8.75
N THR A 217 17.17 -22.08 -7.93
CA THR A 217 16.44 -23.36 -8.05
C THR A 217 15.15 -23.26 -8.87
N GLY A 218 14.57 -22.07 -8.98
CA GLY A 218 13.23 -21.86 -9.53
C GLY A 218 12.11 -22.27 -8.57
N ASP A 219 12.43 -22.57 -7.31
CA ASP A 219 11.44 -22.94 -6.29
C ASP A 219 10.97 -21.70 -5.53
N TYR A 220 9.74 -21.30 -5.78
CA TYR A 220 9.02 -20.20 -5.11
C TYR A 220 7.99 -20.68 -4.10
N GLY A 221 8.05 -21.95 -3.70
CA GLY A 221 7.14 -22.56 -2.73
C GLY A 221 5.77 -22.95 -3.30
N GLY A 222 5.72 -23.28 -4.60
CA GLY A 222 4.51 -23.72 -5.30
C GLY A 222 3.51 -22.61 -5.59
N LEU A 223 2.25 -22.99 -5.85
CA LEU A 223 1.18 -22.04 -6.20
C LEU A 223 0.75 -21.24 -4.97
N LYS A 224 0.88 -19.91 -5.05
CA LYS A 224 0.39 -18.96 -4.04
C LYS A 224 -0.49 -17.92 -4.69
N LEU A 225 -1.58 -17.57 -4.03
CA LEU A 225 -2.60 -16.65 -4.52
C LEU A 225 -2.76 -15.45 -3.57
N PRO A 226 -3.17 -14.28 -4.08
CA PRO A 226 -3.50 -13.12 -3.25
C PRO A 226 -4.56 -13.42 -2.19
N ILE A 227 -4.53 -12.67 -1.09
CA ILE A 227 -5.44 -12.86 0.07
C ILE A 227 -6.92 -12.64 -0.29
N LEU A 228 -7.21 -11.89 -1.34
CA LEU A 228 -8.57 -11.62 -1.81
C LEU A 228 -9.19 -12.81 -2.59
N TYR A 229 -8.40 -13.84 -2.97
CA TYR A 229 -8.91 -14.99 -3.69
C TYR A 229 -9.46 -16.01 -2.69
N THR A 230 -10.73 -15.87 -2.40
CA THR A 230 -11.51 -16.78 -1.54
C THR A 230 -12.90 -16.97 -2.11
N ASP A 231 -13.64 -17.95 -1.62
CA ASP A 231 -15.06 -18.08 -1.93
C ASP A 231 -15.79 -16.75 -1.68
N TYR A 232 -16.87 -16.53 -2.41
CA TYR A 232 -17.69 -15.31 -2.37
C TYR A 232 -16.99 -14.02 -2.83
N MET A 233 -15.78 -14.07 -3.40
CA MET A 233 -15.10 -12.87 -3.89
C MET A 233 -15.90 -12.18 -5.00
N VAL A 234 -15.67 -10.87 -5.15
CA VAL A 234 -16.25 -10.07 -6.24
C VAL A 234 -15.15 -9.63 -7.20
N LEU A 235 -15.20 -10.04 -8.44
CA LEU A 235 -14.33 -9.58 -9.50
C LEU A 235 -14.91 -8.31 -10.14
N GLN A 236 -14.05 -7.33 -10.46
CA GLN A 236 -14.51 -6.09 -11.09
C GLN A 236 -15.05 -6.36 -12.49
N ARG A 237 -16.33 -6.00 -12.74
CA ARG A 237 -16.99 -6.16 -14.06
C ARG A 237 -16.51 -5.12 -15.08
N ASN A 238 -16.84 -5.35 -16.34
CA ASN A 238 -16.62 -4.44 -17.47
C ASN A 238 -15.15 -4.07 -17.70
N THR A 239 -14.23 -4.86 -17.17
CA THR A 239 -12.79 -4.75 -17.37
C THR A 239 -12.21 -6.14 -17.64
N PRO A 240 -11.09 -6.25 -18.38
CA PRO A 240 -10.39 -7.53 -18.48
C PRO A 240 -10.08 -8.09 -17.07
N LEU A 241 -10.39 -9.38 -16.88
CA LEU A 241 -10.15 -10.04 -15.60
C LEU A 241 -8.66 -10.42 -15.49
N ARG A 242 -7.95 -9.70 -14.68
CA ARG A 242 -6.55 -9.96 -14.38
C ARG A 242 -6.46 -10.90 -13.18
N ILE A 243 -6.05 -12.16 -13.44
CA ILE A 243 -5.84 -13.20 -12.43
C ILE A 243 -4.35 -13.48 -12.35
N HIS A 244 -3.77 -13.44 -11.16
CA HIS A 244 -2.33 -13.50 -10.97
C HIS A 244 -1.95 -14.24 -9.67
N GLY A 245 -0.68 -14.57 -9.56
CA GLY A 245 -0.11 -15.19 -8.37
C GLY A 245 1.37 -15.55 -8.58
N THR A 246 1.88 -16.43 -7.74
CA THR A 246 3.22 -16.99 -7.89
C THR A 246 3.16 -18.51 -7.96
N ALA A 247 4.14 -19.11 -8.60
CA ALA A 247 4.36 -20.55 -8.68
C ALA A 247 5.85 -20.82 -8.94
N ASN A 248 6.29 -22.07 -8.88
CA ASN A 248 7.66 -22.41 -9.26
C ASN A 248 7.91 -22.06 -10.72
N THR A 249 9.12 -21.63 -11.04
CA THR A 249 9.54 -21.23 -12.40
C THR A 249 9.16 -22.30 -13.42
N LYS A 250 8.67 -21.84 -14.59
CA LYS A 250 8.22 -22.71 -15.69
C LYS A 250 6.99 -23.57 -15.38
N THR A 251 6.35 -23.40 -14.23
CA THR A 251 5.10 -24.12 -13.93
C THR A 251 3.98 -23.60 -14.83
N PRO A 252 3.30 -24.48 -15.58
CA PRO A 252 2.11 -24.10 -16.34
C PRO A 252 0.96 -23.87 -15.40
N VAL A 253 0.27 -22.74 -15.56
CA VAL A 253 -0.90 -22.35 -14.81
C VAL A 253 -2.09 -22.21 -15.75
N THR A 254 -3.20 -22.84 -15.40
CA THR A 254 -4.45 -22.75 -16.14
C THR A 254 -5.49 -22.06 -15.28
N VAL A 255 -6.13 -21.03 -15.83
CA VAL A 255 -7.23 -20.31 -15.17
C VAL A 255 -8.50 -20.49 -16.00
N SER A 256 -9.61 -20.80 -15.34
CA SER A 256 -10.91 -20.93 -15.99
C SER A 256 -12.04 -20.30 -15.16
N ILE A 257 -12.94 -19.57 -15.86
CA ILE A 257 -14.15 -18.97 -15.32
C ILE A 257 -15.13 -18.73 -16.47
N ASP A 258 -16.43 -18.93 -16.25
CA ASP A 258 -17.50 -18.60 -17.21
C ASP A 258 -17.25 -19.15 -18.64
N GLY A 259 -16.87 -20.42 -18.74
CA GLY A 259 -16.55 -21.06 -20.01
C GLY A 259 -15.22 -20.64 -20.65
N GLN A 260 -14.60 -19.61 -20.17
CA GLN A 260 -13.26 -19.20 -20.61
C GLN A 260 -12.19 -20.06 -19.95
N LYS A 261 -11.14 -20.39 -20.71
CA LYS A 261 -9.97 -21.11 -20.21
C LYS A 261 -8.71 -20.59 -20.87
N LYS A 262 -7.82 -20.02 -20.08
CA LYS A 262 -6.50 -19.53 -20.57
C LYS A 262 -5.35 -20.16 -19.78
N LYS A 263 -4.19 -20.27 -20.45
CA LYS A 263 -2.97 -20.84 -19.87
C LYS A 263 -1.85 -19.81 -19.92
N THR A 264 -0.99 -19.87 -18.92
CA THR A 264 0.28 -19.13 -18.86
C THR A 264 1.35 -20.00 -18.25
N ILE A 265 2.57 -19.50 -18.17
CA ILE A 265 3.71 -20.17 -17.54
C ILE A 265 4.31 -19.17 -16.55
N ALA A 266 4.59 -19.62 -15.33
CA ALA A 266 5.30 -18.81 -14.35
C ALA A 266 6.68 -18.42 -14.87
N ASP A 267 7.01 -17.14 -14.79
CA ASP A 267 8.25 -16.57 -15.28
C ASP A 267 9.45 -16.96 -14.41
N LYS A 268 10.65 -16.45 -14.73
CA LYS A 268 11.88 -16.70 -13.98
C LYS A 268 11.83 -16.21 -12.52
N ASN A 269 10.93 -15.26 -12.20
CA ASN A 269 10.71 -14.73 -10.86
C ASN A 269 9.54 -15.41 -10.14
N GLY A 270 9.04 -16.51 -10.70
CA GLY A 270 7.89 -17.24 -10.17
C GLY A 270 6.55 -16.52 -10.35
N LYS A 271 6.48 -15.40 -11.04
CA LYS A 271 5.24 -14.64 -11.27
C LYS A 271 4.47 -15.18 -12.47
N TRP A 272 3.16 -15.22 -12.35
CA TRP A 272 2.28 -15.55 -13.47
C TRP A 272 1.04 -14.64 -13.48
N GLU A 273 0.54 -14.41 -14.66
CA GLU A 273 -0.68 -13.63 -14.88
C GLU A 273 -1.46 -14.21 -16.06
N VAL A 274 -2.78 -14.18 -15.94
CA VAL A 274 -3.74 -14.48 -17.02
C VAL A 274 -4.71 -13.31 -17.12
N ILE A 275 -4.92 -12.82 -18.33
CA ILE A 275 -5.94 -11.81 -18.62
C ILE A 275 -7.08 -12.51 -19.37
N LEU A 276 -8.26 -12.59 -18.76
CA LEU A 276 -9.49 -13.12 -19.32
C LEU A 276 -10.37 -11.99 -19.82
N ASP A 277 -11.30 -12.30 -20.70
CA ASP A 277 -12.25 -11.31 -21.19
C ASP A 277 -13.24 -10.92 -20.09
N PRO A 278 -13.82 -9.72 -20.13
CA PRO A 278 -14.81 -9.29 -19.15
C PRO A 278 -15.99 -10.27 -19.10
N ILE A 279 -16.46 -10.58 -17.88
CA ILE A 279 -17.67 -11.38 -17.66
C ILE A 279 -18.85 -10.48 -17.28
N LYS A 280 -20.07 -10.96 -17.52
CA LYS A 280 -21.29 -10.23 -17.19
C LYS A 280 -21.45 -10.11 -15.67
N ALA A 281 -22.21 -9.10 -15.24
CA ALA A 281 -22.59 -9.02 -13.82
C ALA A 281 -23.41 -10.25 -13.42
N GLY A 282 -23.06 -10.84 -12.31
CA GLY A 282 -23.68 -12.06 -11.76
C GLY A 282 -23.00 -12.50 -10.47
N ASP A 283 -23.52 -13.51 -9.80
CA ASP A 283 -23.11 -13.89 -8.43
C ASP A 283 -22.87 -15.38 -8.19
N ASN A 284 -22.80 -16.17 -9.25
CA ASN A 284 -22.63 -17.62 -9.12
C ASN A 284 -21.63 -18.18 -10.13
N TYR A 285 -20.49 -17.54 -10.25
CA TYR A 285 -19.36 -18.04 -11.03
C TYR A 285 -18.49 -18.98 -10.20
N GLU A 286 -17.74 -19.82 -10.88
CA GLU A 286 -16.69 -20.65 -10.32
C GLU A 286 -15.36 -20.27 -10.98
N LEU A 287 -14.36 -19.87 -10.19
CA LEU A 287 -13.00 -19.60 -10.65
C LEU A 287 -12.10 -20.76 -10.29
N SER A 288 -11.48 -21.40 -11.27
CA SER A 288 -10.52 -22.48 -11.05
C SER A 288 -9.13 -22.05 -11.51
N ILE A 289 -8.13 -22.30 -10.66
CA ILE A 289 -6.69 -22.03 -10.90
C ILE A 289 -5.94 -23.35 -10.67
N GLN A 290 -5.28 -23.86 -11.71
CA GLN A 290 -4.69 -25.19 -11.71
C GLN A 290 -3.25 -25.16 -12.17
N THR A 291 -2.39 -25.91 -11.48
CA THR A 291 -1.06 -26.33 -11.89
C THR A 291 -1.01 -27.87 -11.96
N PRO A 292 0.05 -28.50 -12.46
CA PRO A 292 0.18 -29.96 -12.41
C PRO A 292 0.15 -30.55 -11.00
N GLN A 293 0.54 -29.78 -9.97
CA GLN A 293 0.66 -30.25 -8.58
C GLN A 293 -0.46 -29.78 -7.67
N GLN A 294 -1.12 -28.64 -7.97
CA GLN A 294 -2.06 -27.98 -7.09
C GLN A 294 -3.26 -27.45 -7.87
N SER A 295 -4.44 -27.48 -7.26
CA SER A 295 -5.67 -26.90 -7.81
C SER A 295 -6.41 -26.16 -6.72
N HIS A 296 -6.88 -24.96 -7.05
CA HIS A 296 -7.79 -24.17 -6.23
C HIS A 296 -9.03 -23.86 -7.04
N THR A 297 -10.19 -24.09 -6.45
CA THR A 297 -11.50 -23.73 -7.01
C THR A 297 -12.22 -22.85 -6.01
N PHE A 298 -12.66 -21.70 -6.46
CA PHE A 298 -13.41 -20.71 -5.67
C PHE A 298 -14.87 -20.71 -6.14
N HIS A 299 -15.76 -20.87 -5.17
CA HIS A 299 -17.20 -20.96 -5.40
C HIS A 299 -17.92 -19.65 -5.08
N HIS A 300 -19.12 -19.48 -5.63
CA HIS A 300 -19.98 -18.31 -5.42
C HIS A 300 -19.27 -16.98 -5.76
N VAL A 301 -18.36 -17.01 -6.74
CA VAL A 301 -17.67 -15.83 -7.22
C VAL A 301 -18.66 -14.90 -7.91
N ALA A 302 -18.62 -13.62 -7.61
CA ALA A 302 -19.44 -12.62 -8.24
C ALA A 302 -18.63 -11.75 -9.22
N ALA A 303 -19.30 -11.23 -10.24
CA ALA A 303 -18.79 -10.13 -11.06
C ALA A 303 -19.66 -8.89 -10.79
N GLY A 304 -19.05 -7.82 -10.34
CA GLY A 304 -19.76 -6.62 -9.92
C GLY A 304 -18.85 -5.42 -9.75
N GLU A 305 -19.19 -4.55 -8.84
CA GLU A 305 -18.40 -3.34 -8.53
C GLU A 305 -17.58 -3.55 -7.25
N VAL A 306 -16.27 -3.35 -7.30
CA VAL A 306 -15.38 -3.54 -6.15
C VAL A 306 -14.85 -2.20 -5.66
N TRP A 307 -15.09 -1.90 -4.38
CA TRP A 307 -14.68 -0.66 -3.75
C TRP A 307 -13.82 -0.91 -2.51
N LEU A 308 -12.71 -0.17 -2.39
CA LEU A 308 -11.91 -0.12 -1.18
C LEU A 308 -12.44 0.98 -0.26
N CYS A 309 -12.76 0.61 0.98
CA CYS A 309 -13.30 1.49 2.01
C CYS A 309 -12.24 1.62 3.11
N SER A 310 -11.54 2.76 3.19
CA SER A 310 -10.38 2.89 4.07
C SER A 310 -10.39 4.21 4.85
N GLY A 311 -9.55 4.29 5.86
CA GLY A 311 -9.44 5.46 6.76
C GLY A 311 -9.22 5.08 8.21
N GLN A 312 -9.80 5.89 9.13
CA GLN A 312 -9.67 5.69 10.56
C GLN A 312 -10.98 5.28 11.25
N SER A 313 -11.10 5.54 12.54
CA SER A 313 -12.22 5.09 13.39
C SER A 313 -13.62 5.42 12.84
N ASN A 314 -13.82 6.55 12.19
CA ASN A 314 -15.10 6.90 11.59
C ASN A 314 -15.47 6.05 10.36
N MET A 315 -14.47 5.53 9.61
CA MET A 315 -14.69 4.49 8.61
C MET A 315 -14.85 3.11 9.26
N GLN A 316 -14.06 2.80 10.29
CA GLN A 316 -14.13 1.52 11.01
C GLN A 316 -15.43 1.36 11.81
N PHE A 317 -16.16 2.44 12.12
CA PHE A 317 -17.34 2.47 13.00
C PHE A 317 -18.37 1.43 12.58
N MET A 318 -18.69 0.51 13.50
CA MET A 318 -19.49 -0.68 13.21
C MET A 318 -20.97 -0.35 12.99
N LEU A 319 -21.63 -1.07 12.09
CA LEU A 319 -23.07 -0.88 11.79
C LEU A 319 -23.94 -1.00 13.05
N GLN A 320 -23.67 -1.96 13.91
CA GLN A 320 -24.42 -2.15 15.17
C GLN A 320 -24.30 -0.98 16.16
N GLN A 321 -23.26 -0.16 16.05
CA GLN A 321 -23.01 0.98 16.94
C GLN A 321 -23.69 2.27 16.47
N THR A 322 -24.26 2.27 15.26
CA THR A 322 -24.90 3.47 14.70
C THR A 322 -26.23 3.78 15.34
N GLN A 323 -26.71 5.00 15.13
CA GLN A 323 -28.09 5.35 15.42
C GLN A 323 -29.01 4.38 14.63
N ASN A 324 -29.95 3.73 15.32
CA ASN A 324 -30.79 2.66 14.76
C ASN A 324 -30.02 1.42 14.25
N GLY A 325 -28.82 1.15 14.79
CA GLY A 325 -27.94 0.08 14.35
C GLY A 325 -28.58 -1.31 14.43
N SER A 326 -29.35 -1.63 15.49
CA SER A 326 -30.04 -2.91 15.61
C SER A 326 -31.04 -3.15 14.47
N THR A 327 -31.82 -2.13 14.08
CA THR A 327 -32.73 -2.21 12.94
C THR A 327 -31.98 -2.37 11.63
N ALA A 328 -30.89 -1.60 11.44
CA ALA A 328 -30.07 -1.69 10.24
C ALA A 328 -29.45 -3.10 10.09
N VAL A 329 -28.94 -3.65 11.18
CA VAL A 329 -28.38 -5.02 11.22
C VAL A 329 -29.46 -6.06 10.91
N SER A 330 -30.62 -6.00 11.55
CA SER A 330 -31.70 -6.98 11.30
C SER A 330 -32.20 -6.97 9.84
N GLN A 331 -32.05 -5.85 9.13
CA GLN A 331 -32.43 -5.69 7.73
C GLN A 331 -31.28 -5.98 6.75
N ALA A 332 -30.09 -6.29 7.24
CA ALA A 332 -28.90 -6.47 6.40
C ALA A 332 -28.84 -7.89 5.79
N HIS A 333 -29.84 -8.24 5.02
CA HIS A 333 -29.89 -9.45 4.20
C HIS A 333 -29.78 -9.09 2.73
N ASN A 334 -28.60 -9.23 2.14
CA ASN A 334 -28.41 -9.01 0.71
C ASN A 334 -27.21 -9.80 0.18
N SER A 335 -27.47 -10.92 -0.48
CA SER A 335 -26.41 -11.77 -1.07
C SER A 335 -25.66 -11.09 -2.22
N GLN A 336 -26.19 -10.01 -2.78
CA GLN A 336 -25.50 -9.21 -3.81
C GLN A 336 -24.47 -8.21 -3.23
N ILE A 337 -24.42 -8.05 -1.90
CA ILE A 337 -23.38 -7.30 -1.23
C ILE A 337 -22.41 -8.28 -0.58
N ARG A 338 -21.14 -8.16 -0.89
CA ARG A 338 -20.05 -9.00 -0.37
C ARG A 338 -19.09 -8.17 0.46
N LEU A 339 -18.70 -8.70 1.59
CA LEU A 339 -17.91 -8.01 2.59
C LEU A 339 -16.55 -8.71 2.78
N PHE A 340 -15.46 -7.98 2.60
CA PHE A 340 -14.12 -8.40 2.97
C PHE A 340 -13.62 -7.47 4.07
N HIS A 341 -13.53 -7.96 5.30
CA HIS A 341 -13.21 -7.13 6.47
C HIS A 341 -11.79 -7.40 6.96
N MET A 342 -10.88 -6.47 6.70
CA MET A 342 -9.52 -6.47 7.23
C MET A 342 -9.53 -5.88 8.65
N LYS A 343 -9.63 -6.75 9.64
CA LYS A 343 -9.67 -6.37 11.05
C LYS A 343 -8.29 -6.54 11.68
N GLY A 344 -7.83 -5.54 12.45
CA GLY A 344 -6.62 -5.67 13.27
C GLY A 344 -6.76 -6.77 14.32
N LYS A 345 -5.67 -7.46 14.64
CA LYS A 345 -5.62 -8.45 15.71
C LYS A 345 -5.70 -7.78 17.08
N TRP A 346 -5.12 -6.60 17.22
CA TRP A 346 -5.10 -5.81 18.44
C TRP A 346 -5.69 -4.43 18.21
N GLU A 347 -6.42 -3.95 19.20
CA GLU A 347 -6.98 -2.60 19.17
C GLU A 347 -5.90 -1.57 19.47
N THR A 348 -5.88 -0.49 18.71
CA THR A 348 -5.00 0.66 18.92
C THR A 348 -5.56 1.59 20.01
N ASN A 349 -5.94 1.01 21.17
CA ASN A 349 -6.48 1.70 22.32
C ASN A 349 -5.39 2.05 23.35
N ALA A 350 -5.76 2.69 24.46
CA ALA A 350 -4.81 3.09 25.50
C ALA A 350 -4.48 1.90 26.45
N SER A 351 -3.91 0.83 25.92
CA SER A 351 -3.47 -0.35 26.68
C SER A 351 -2.11 -0.86 26.20
N GLU A 352 -1.34 -1.48 27.07
CA GLU A 352 -0.09 -2.16 26.70
C GLU A 352 -0.41 -3.40 25.87
N TRP A 353 0.38 -3.65 24.83
CA TRP A 353 0.29 -4.87 24.03
C TRP A 353 1.23 -5.95 24.58
N PRO A 354 0.83 -7.23 24.49
CA PRO A 354 1.71 -8.34 24.79
C PRO A 354 2.85 -8.47 23.76
N THR A 355 3.92 -9.17 24.13
CA THR A 355 5.12 -9.33 23.29
C THR A 355 4.84 -9.97 21.94
N ASP A 356 3.93 -10.95 21.86
CA ASP A 356 3.53 -11.59 20.61
C ASP A 356 2.80 -10.62 19.64
N ALA A 357 2.10 -9.61 20.17
CA ALA A 357 1.55 -8.53 19.38
C ALA A 357 2.66 -7.68 18.76
N ILE A 358 3.67 -7.34 19.56
CA ILE A 358 4.82 -6.54 19.10
C ILE A 358 5.59 -7.30 18.03
N ASP A 359 5.86 -8.58 18.24
CA ASP A 359 6.54 -9.43 17.25
C ASP A 359 5.73 -9.53 15.94
N SER A 360 4.41 -9.69 16.05
CA SER A 360 3.54 -9.73 14.88
C SER A 360 3.55 -8.43 14.07
N VAL A 361 3.50 -7.26 14.72
CA VAL A 361 3.55 -5.98 14.00
C VAL A 361 4.93 -5.72 13.36
N ASN A 362 6.00 -6.20 13.97
CA ASN A 362 7.33 -6.13 13.38
C ASN A 362 7.43 -6.90 12.04
N HIS A 363 6.61 -7.96 11.88
CA HIS A 363 6.51 -8.78 10.68
C HIS A 363 5.34 -8.40 9.77
N LEU A 364 4.73 -7.23 9.94
CA LEU A 364 3.55 -6.75 9.20
C LEU A 364 2.29 -7.65 9.34
N LEU A 365 2.23 -8.47 10.38
CA LEU A 365 1.14 -9.42 10.64
C LEU A 365 0.04 -8.81 11.53
N TYR A 366 -0.25 -7.54 11.36
CA TYR A 366 -1.26 -6.81 12.14
C TYR A 366 -2.68 -7.31 11.91
N TYR A 367 -3.02 -7.71 10.68
CA TYR A 367 -4.39 -8.08 10.32
C TYR A 367 -4.70 -9.55 10.61
N GLN A 368 -5.96 -9.81 10.99
CA GLN A 368 -6.49 -11.16 11.09
C GLN A 368 -6.66 -11.78 9.70
N THR A 369 -6.52 -13.10 9.60
CA THR A 369 -6.92 -13.83 8.40
C THR A 369 -8.41 -13.65 8.17
N THR A 370 -8.82 -13.33 6.96
CA THR A 370 -10.20 -13.06 6.59
C THR A 370 -10.53 -13.63 5.22
N SER A 371 -11.81 -13.65 4.88
CA SER A 371 -12.34 -14.06 3.59
C SER A 371 -13.57 -13.23 3.23
N TRP A 372 -13.94 -13.22 1.96
CA TRP A 372 -15.19 -12.65 1.50
C TRP A 372 -16.39 -13.35 2.14
N LYS A 373 -17.43 -12.60 2.48
CA LYS A 373 -18.66 -13.09 3.06
C LYS A 373 -19.86 -12.37 2.47
N GLU A 374 -21.00 -13.06 2.41
CA GLU A 374 -22.27 -12.41 2.10
C GLU A 374 -22.67 -11.42 3.19
N CYS A 375 -23.40 -10.38 2.81
CA CYS A 375 -24.00 -9.46 3.74
C CYS A 375 -25.22 -10.10 4.40
N THR A 376 -25.05 -10.48 5.66
CA THR A 376 -26.07 -11.00 6.56
C THR A 376 -26.10 -10.16 7.85
N PRO A 377 -27.11 -10.26 8.70
CA PRO A 377 -27.09 -9.59 10.01
C PRO A 377 -25.82 -9.89 10.81
N ASN A 378 -25.36 -11.12 10.79
CA ASN A 378 -24.17 -11.54 11.54
C ASN A 378 -22.86 -10.94 10.97
N THR A 379 -22.71 -10.93 9.66
CA THR A 379 -21.47 -10.41 9.00
C THR A 379 -21.42 -8.90 8.93
N SER A 380 -22.59 -8.23 8.86
CA SER A 380 -22.70 -6.78 8.76
C SER A 380 -22.63 -6.05 10.12
N ALA A 381 -23.02 -6.71 11.22
CA ALA A 381 -23.07 -6.09 12.54
C ALA A 381 -21.76 -5.39 12.94
N THR A 382 -20.64 -6.04 12.73
CA THR A 382 -19.29 -5.54 13.03
C THR A 382 -18.59 -4.91 11.82
N PHE A 383 -19.24 -4.85 10.66
CA PHE A 383 -18.68 -4.23 9.47
C PHE A 383 -18.82 -2.71 9.50
N SER A 384 -18.03 -1.98 8.69
CA SER A 384 -18.11 -0.53 8.54
C SER A 384 -19.53 -0.09 8.17
N ALA A 385 -20.12 0.77 8.97
CA ALA A 385 -21.43 1.36 8.69
C ALA A 385 -21.40 2.22 7.42
N VAL A 386 -20.36 3.06 7.26
CA VAL A 386 -20.21 3.94 6.09
C VAL A 386 -20.09 3.11 4.83
N ALA A 387 -19.24 2.08 4.83
CA ALA A 387 -19.08 1.18 3.70
C ALA A 387 -20.38 0.40 3.40
N TYR A 388 -21.09 -0.07 4.43
CA TYR A 388 -22.36 -0.77 4.27
C TYR A 388 -23.43 0.12 3.58
N TYR A 389 -23.66 1.32 4.07
CA TYR A 389 -24.65 2.24 3.47
C TYR A 389 -24.25 2.71 2.08
N PHE A 390 -22.95 2.93 1.84
CA PHE A 390 -22.42 3.18 0.51
C PHE A 390 -22.73 2.03 -0.45
N GLY A 391 -22.32 0.81 -0.10
CA GLY A 391 -22.52 -0.37 -0.93
C GLY A 391 -23.98 -0.70 -1.14
N LYS A 392 -24.82 -0.53 -0.10
CA LYS A 392 -26.26 -0.72 -0.21
C LYS A 392 -26.90 0.21 -1.23
N MET A 393 -26.60 1.50 -1.18
CA MET A 393 -27.14 2.47 -2.13
C MET A 393 -26.64 2.20 -3.57
N LEU A 394 -25.37 1.78 -3.73
CA LEU A 394 -24.86 1.37 -5.04
C LEU A 394 -25.59 0.14 -5.55
N GLN A 395 -25.75 -0.89 -4.74
CA GLN A 395 -26.42 -2.12 -5.15
C GLN A 395 -27.90 -1.86 -5.49
N ASP A 396 -28.59 -1.05 -4.66
CA ASP A 396 -29.97 -0.65 -4.90
C ASP A 396 -30.15 0.10 -6.22
N SER A 397 -29.16 0.87 -6.64
CA SER A 397 -29.19 1.67 -7.88
C SER A 397 -28.74 0.87 -9.11
N LEU A 398 -27.63 0.17 -9.01
CA LEU A 398 -26.98 -0.52 -10.14
C LEU A 398 -27.56 -1.91 -10.40
N LYS A 399 -28.19 -2.53 -9.41
CA LYS A 399 -28.75 -3.89 -9.48
C LYS A 399 -27.74 -4.97 -9.88
N VAL A 400 -26.48 -4.80 -9.45
CA VAL A 400 -25.38 -5.74 -9.68
C VAL A 400 -24.68 -6.05 -8.36
N PRO A 401 -23.89 -7.13 -8.26
CA PRO A 401 -23.08 -7.40 -7.09
C PRO A 401 -22.16 -6.24 -6.73
N VAL A 402 -21.97 -5.99 -5.44
CA VAL A 402 -21.06 -4.98 -4.90
C VAL A 402 -20.16 -5.61 -3.85
N GLY A 403 -18.87 -5.59 -4.10
CA GLY A 403 -17.82 -6.01 -3.18
C GLY A 403 -17.23 -4.83 -2.42
N LEU A 404 -17.22 -4.92 -1.10
CA LEU A 404 -16.68 -3.89 -0.20
C LEU A 404 -15.49 -4.46 0.57
N ILE A 405 -14.30 -3.93 0.29
CA ILE A 405 -13.08 -4.25 1.03
C ILE A 405 -12.93 -3.16 2.11
N CYS A 406 -13.18 -3.50 3.36
CA CYS A 406 -13.00 -2.56 4.47
C CYS A 406 -11.63 -2.76 5.12
N ASN A 407 -10.79 -1.73 5.02
CA ASN A 407 -9.47 -1.65 5.64
C ASN A 407 -9.32 -0.31 6.35
N ALA A 408 -9.72 -0.24 7.61
CA ALA A 408 -9.72 0.98 8.40
C ALA A 408 -9.22 0.69 9.82
N VAL A 409 -8.40 1.60 10.38
CA VAL A 409 -7.77 1.45 11.70
C VAL A 409 -8.01 2.69 12.54
N GLY A 410 -8.63 2.50 13.70
CA GLY A 410 -8.95 3.58 14.62
C GLY A 410 -7.73 4.38 15.05
N GLY A 411 -7.83 5.71 14.96
CA GLY A 411 -6.74 6.62 15.32
C GLY A 411 -5.58 6.71 14.34
N SER A 412 -5.60 5.97 13.24
CA SER A 412 -4.52 6.03 12.25
C SER A 412 -4.36 7.41 11.63
N THR A 413 -3.13 7.76 11.34
CA THR A 413 -2.73 9.02 10.71
C THR A 413 -2.64 8.83 9.19
N THR A 414 -2.72 9.91 8.41
CA THR A 414 -2.65 9.85 6.94
C THR A 414 -1.33 9.23 6.46
N GLU A 415 -0.22 9.63 7.07
CA GLU A 415 1.14 9.16 6.74
C GLU A 415 1.34 7.66 6.90
N SER A 416 0.56 7.01 7.76
CA SER A 416 0.64 5.55 7.92
C SER A 416 0.10 4.78 6.70
N TRP A 417 -0.68 5.44 5.86
CA TRP A 417 -1.30 4.91 4.64
C TRP A 417 -0.60 5.34 3.34
N VAL A 418 0.45 6.18 3.43
CA VAL A 418 1.25 6.58 2.27
C VAL A 418 2.36 5.57 2.04
N ASP A 419 2.65 5.25 0.80
CA ASP A 419 3.78 4.38 0.44
C ASP A 419 5.13 5.00 0.84
N ARG A 420 6.07 4.13 1.22
CA ARG A 420 7.39 4.54 1.71
C ARG A 420 8.18 5.35 0.69
N HIS A 421 8.17 4.94 -0.58
CA HIS A 421 8.90 5.63 -1.63
C HIS A 421 8.43 7.09 -1.79
N SER A 422 7.13 7.32 -1.78
CA SER A 422 6.57 8.68 -1.82
C SER A 422 7.00 9.53 -0.63
N LEU A 423 7.00 8.96 0.59
CA LEU A 423 7.46 9.72 1.76
C LEU A 423 8.96 9.97 1.73
N GLU A 424 9.78 8.99 1.38
CA GLU A 424 11.23 9.13 1.25
C GLU A 424 11.62 10.21 0.24
N LYS A 425 10.89 10.31 -0.85
CA LYS A 425 11.17 11.25 -1.94
C LYS A 425 10.61 12.64 -1.69
N TYR A 426 9.39 12.75 -1.21
CA TYR A 426 8.67 14.03 -1.17
C TYR A 426 8.46 14.58 0.24
N PHE A 427 8.53 13.76 1.28
CA PHE A 427 8.36 14.21 2.66
C PHE A 427 9.22 13.41 3.66
N PRO A 428 10.54 13.26 3.44
CA PRO A 428 11.38 12.39 4.26
C PRO A 428 11.45 12.79 5.74
N ALA A 429 11.19 14.08 6.07
CA ALA A 429 11.21 14.55 7.45
C ALA A 429 10.19 13.84 8.35
N ILE A 430 9.07 13.33 7.80
CA ILE A 430 8.03 12.67 8.59
C ILE A 430 8.43 11.26 9.02
N LEU A 431 9.36 10.62 8.31
CA LEU A 431 9.84 9.28 8.62
C LEU A 431 10.79 9.28 9.82
N LYS A 432 11.54 10.39 9.98
CA LYS A 432 12.63 10.46 10.94
C LYS A 432 12.10 10.45 12.38
N ASP A 433 12.51 9.44 13.14
CA ASP A 433 12.21 9.31 14.58
C ASP A 433 10.73 9.59 14.91
N TRP A 434 9.86 8.88 14.22
CA TRP A 434 8.42 9.16 14.20
C TRP A 434 7.77 9.22 15.61
N THR A 435 8.31 8.53 16.58
CA THR A 435 7.82 8.55 17.98
C THR A 435 8.09 9.88 18.71
N ASN A 436 9.02 10.68 18.21
CA ASN A 436 9.37 12.01 18.74
C ASN A 436 9.10 13.12 17.72
N ASN A 437 8.53 12.80 16.58
CA ASN A 437 8.29 13.70 15.46
C ASN A 437 6.97 14.48 15.64
N ASP A 438 7.02 15.81 15.65
CA ASP A 438 5.88 16.71 15.86
C ASP A 438 4.93 16.85 14.65
N PHE A 439 5.28 16.29 13.48
CA PHE A 439 4.30 16.08 12.40
C PHE A 439 3.20 15.11 12.80
N ILE A 440 3.46 14.22 13.75
CA ILE A 440 2.50 13.24 14.27
C ILE A 440 1.96 13.73 15.62
N GLN A 441 0.66 13.74 15.77
CA GLN A 441 -0.03 14.25 16.96
C GLN A 441 0.42 13.56 18.25
N ASP A 442 0.63 14.31 19.34
CA ASP A 442 1.15 13.83 20.63
C ASP A 442 0.41 12.59 21.13
N TRP A 443 -0.93 12.67 21.18
CA TRP A 443 -1.73 11.54 21.67
C TRP A 443 -1.55 10.24 20.85
N ALA A 444 -1.27 10.36 19.53
CA ALA A 444 -1.04 9.20 18.67
C ALA A 444 0.32 8.57 19.00
N ARG A 445 1.36 9.40 19.17
CA ARG A 445 2.70 8.96 19.61
C ARG A 445 2.66 8.33 21.00
N GLU A 446 2.03 8.99 21.96
CA GLU A 446 1.88 8.51 23.35
C GLU A 446 1.15 7.17 23.40
N ARG A 447 0.06 7.04 22.62
CA ARG A 447 -0.70 5.79 22.52
C ARG A 447 0.13 4.66 21.93
N ALA A 448 0.84 4.94 20.84
CA ALA A 448 1.72 3.95 20.21
C ALA A 448 2.85 3.52 21.17
N LEU A 449 3.47 4.46 21.88
CA LEU A 449 4.50 4.15 22.88
C LEU A 449 3.95 3.32 24.04
N LEU A 450 2.70 3.58 24.46
CA LEU A 450 2.02 2.76 25.46
C LEU A 450 1.75 1.34 24.95
N ASN A 451 1.23 1.19 23.74
CA ASN A 451 1.02 -0.12 23.11
C ASN A 451 2.34 -0.90 23.04
N LEU A 452 3.44 -0.23 22.70
CA LEU A 452 4.78 -0.82 22.50
C LEU A 452 5.67 -0.80 23.74
N LYS A 453 5.13 -0.55 24.93
CA LYS A 453 5.94 -0.38 26.17
C LYS A 453 6.86 -1.56 26.47
N GLN A 454 6.44 -2.78 26.13
CA GLN A 454 7.23 -4.00 26.32
C GLN A 454 8.25 -4.27 25.19
N SER A 455 8.29 -3.44 24.15
CA SER A 455 9.23 -3.62 23.04
C SER A 455 10.66 -3.30 23.48
N THR A 456 11.57 -4.23 23.26
CA THR A 456 13.02 -4.06 23.45
C THR A 456 13.70 -3.50 22.19
N ASN A 457 13.01 -3.43 21.06
CA ASN A 457 13.55 -2.93 19.80
C ASN A 457 13.81 -1.42 19.86
N THR A 458 14.94 -0.98 19.34
CA THR A 458 15.30 0.43 19.20
C THR A 458 14.31 1.14 18.27
N PHE A 459 13.93 0.49 17.15
CA PHE A 459 12.97 1.00 16.20
C PHE A 459 11.60 0.39 16.48
N LYS A 460 10.60 1.25 16.52
CA LYS A 460 9.24 0.88 16.91
C LYS A 460 8.36 0.75 15.67
N ARG A 461 7.84 -0.46 15.41
CA ARG A 461 6.80 -0.69 14.38
C ARG A 461 5.42 -0.58 15.02
N HIS A 462 4.51 0.16 14.40
CA HIS A 462 3.15 0.33 14.91
C HIS A 462 2.21 0.77 13.78
N PRO A 463 0.88 0.46 13.80
CA PRO A 463 -0.08 0.95 12.81
C PRO A 463 -0.14 2.47 12.63
N TYR A 464 0.38 3.25 13.58
CA TYR A 464 0.50 4.71 13.46
C TYR A 464 1.85 5.19 12.89
N GLU A 465 2.81 4.28 12.74
CA GLU A 465 4.07 4.59 12.08
C GLU A 465 3.84 4.97 10.63
N PRO A 466 4.50 6.00 10.08
CA PRO A 466 4.46 6.29 8.66
C PRO A 466 4.73 5.05 7.79
N CYS A 467 3.97 4.87 6.73
CA CYS A 467 3.98 3.73 5.80
C CYS A 467 3.42 2.41 6.32
N TYR A 468 3.28 2.21 7.63
CA TYR A 468 2.98 0.89 8.19
C TYR A 468 1.69 0.27 7.65
N LEU A 469 0.58 1.01 7.66
CA LEU A 469 -0.71 0.50 7.18
C LEU A 469 -0.76 0.34 5.66
N TYR A 470 0.04 1.12 4.94
CA TYR A 470 0.26 0.86 3.53
C TYR A 470 0.97 -0.49 3.33
N GLU A 471 2.08 -0.72 4.01
CA GLU A 471 2.90 -1.95 3.89
C GLU A 471 2.13 -3.20 4.36
N ALA A 472 1.47 -3.13 5.51
CA ALA A 472 0.74 -4.27 6.08
C ALA A 472 -0.65 -4.50 5.44
N GLY A 473 -1.32 -3.45 4.94
CA GLY A 473 -2.73 -3.49 4.61
C GLY A 473 -3.10 -3.11 3.18
N ILE A 474 -2.27 -2.33 2.47
CA ILE A 474 -2.55 -1.92 1.08
C ILE A 474 -1.75 -2.75 0.08
N LEU A 475 -0.45 -2.96 0.33
CA LEU A 475 0.40 -3.81 -0.51
C LEU A 475 -0.22 -5.18 -0.82
N PRO A 476 -0.80 -5.92 0.15
CA PRO A 476 -1.42 -7.21 -0.13
C PRO A 476 -2.66 -7.16 -1.03
N LEU A 477 -3.24 -5.97 -1.26
CA LEU A 477 -4.41 -5.75 -2.11
C LEU A 477 -4.06 -5.28 -3.52
N GLN A 478 -2.79 -4.94 -3.76
CA GLN A 478 -2.34 -4.45 -5.06
C GLN A 478 -2.68 -5.44 -6.18
N GLN A 479 -2.87 -4.90 -7.39
CA GLN A 479 -3.23 -5.64 -8.59
C GLN A 479 -4.64 -6.27 -8.56
N TYR A 480 -5.35 -6.29 -7.44
CA TYR A 480 -6.77 -6.67 -7.45
C TYR A 480 -7.58 -5.50 -8.05
N PRO A 481 -8.32 -5.72 -9.15
CA PRO A 481 -9.02 -4.64 -9.82
C PRO A 481 -10.09 -3.99 -8.94
N LEU A 482 -10.00 -2.67 -8.77
CA LEU A 482 -10.95 -1.86 -8.02
C LEU A 482 -11.66 -0.88 -8.95
N LYS A 483 -12.93 -0.57 -8.65
CA LYS A 483 -13.65 0.52 -9.29
C LYS A 483 -13.23 1.88 -8.74
N GLY A 484 -12.97 1.95 -7.43
CA GLY A 484 -12.57 3.17 -6.76
C GLY A 484 -12.40 3.00 -5.26
N ILE A 485 -12.16 4.11 -4.58
CA ILE A 485 -11.87 4.18 -3.15
C ILE A 485 -12.85 5.14 -2.48
N ILE A 486 -13.32 4.78 -1.29
CA ILE A 486 -13.94 5.71 -0.36
C ILE A 486 -13.09 5.84 0.91
N TRP A 487 -12.93 7.09 1.39
CA TRP A 487 -11.98 7.43 2.44
C TRP A 487 -12.61 8.30 3.53
N TYR A 488 -12.46 7.89 4.81
CA TYR A 488 -12.88 8.70 5.94
C TYR A 488 -11.79 8.76 7.00
N GLN A 489 -11.01 9.83 6.96
CA GLN A 489 -9.89 10.08 7.86
C GLN A 489 -9.58 11.58 7.89
N GLY A 490 -8.90 12.05 8.92
CA GLY A 490 -8.43 13.43 9.04
C GLY A 490 -8.35 13.89 10.49
N GLU A 491 -9.10 13.27 11.40
CA GLU A 491 -9.17 13.64 12.80
C GLU A 491 -7.82 13.56 13.49
N SER A 492 -7.00 12.59 13.08
CA SER A 492 -5.64 12.37 13.62
C SER A 492 -4.58 13.31 13.02
N ASN A 493 -4.92 14.08 11.97
CA ASN A 493 -4.02 15.02 11.30
C ASN A 493 -4.49 16.49 11.40
N ALA A 494 -5.64 16.74 12.04
CA ALA A 494 -6.23 18.07 12.07
C ALA A 494 -5.45 19.12 12.91
N HIS A 495 -4.40 18.73 13.59
CA HIS A 495 -3.46 19.62 14.27
C HIS A 495 -2.49 20.32 13.32
N ASN A 496 -2.21 19.73 12.14
CA ASN A 496 -1.29 20.25 11.14
C ASN A 496 -1.88 20.09 9.73
N MET A 497 -2.68 21.08 9.35
CA MET A 497 -3.37 21.11 8.07
C MET A 497 -2.40 21.12 6.89
N GLU A 498 -1.29 21.83 6.98
CA GLU A 498 -0.29 21.99 5.92
C GLU A 498 0.41 20.66 5.62
N ALA A 499 0.78 19.92 6.67
CA ALA A 499 1.33 18.58 6.51
C ALA A 499 0.29 17.63 5.90
N HIS A 500 -0.96 17.63 6.40
CA HIS A 500 -2.03 16.81 5.85
C HIS A 500 -2.30 17.10 4.37
N TYR A 501 -2.26 18.36 3.97
CA TYR A 501 -2.47 18.77 2.58
C TYR A 501 -1.47 18.13 1.62
N ARG A 502 -0.21 18.05 2.03
CA ARG A 502 0.85 17.35 1.28
C ARG A 502 0.65 15.82 1.30
N LEU A 503 0.41 15.27 2.48
CA LEU A 503 0.23 13.83 2.70
C LEU A 503 -0.96 13.27 1.94
N PHE A 504 -2.08 13.97 1.91
CA PHE A 504 -3.27 13.50 1.20
C PHE A 504 -3.05 13.43 -0.31
N LYS A 505 -2.32 14.39 -0.89
CA LYS A 505 -1.92 14.33 -2.30
C LYS A 505 -1.01 13.14 -2.58
N LEU A 506 -0.02 12.89 -1.72
CA LEU A 506 0.86 11.73 -1.85
C LEU A 506 0.09 10.42 -1.73
N LEU A 507 -0.85 10.34 -0.78
CA LEU A 507 -1.71 9.16 -0.61
C LEU A 507 -2.54 8.87 -1.86
N VAL A 508 -3.29 9.86 -2.36
CA VAL A 508 -4.17 9.67 -3.51
C VAL A 508 -3.38 9.31 -4.77
N ASN A 509 -2.29 10.05 -5.05
CA ASN A 509 -1.48 9.81 -6.24
C ASN A 509 -0.72 8.49 -6.11
N GLY A 510 -0.08 8.20 -4.98
CA GLY A 510 0.64 6.97 -4.75
C GLY A 510 -0.25 5.72 -4.87
N TRP A 511 -1.50 5.79 -4.36
CA TRP A 511 -2.43 4.67 -4.55
C TRP A 511 -2.86 4.51 -6.01
N ARG A 512 -3.10 5.59 -6.74
CA ARG A 512 -3.38 5.55 -8.19
C ARG A 512 -2.23 4.96 -8.98
N ASP A 513 -1.00 5.36 -8.68
CA ASP A 513 0.21 4.83 -9.31
C ASP A 513 0.37 3.33 -9.03
N ASN A 514 0.14 2.89 -7.80
CA ASN A 514 0.24 1.49 -7.40
C ASN A 514 -0.80 0.57 -8.06
N TRP A 515 -2.01 1.08 -8.36
CA TRP A 515 -3.01 0.37 -9.16
C TRP A 515 -2.86 0.60 -10.66
N ASN A 516 -1.86 1.39 -11.09
CA ASN A 516 -1.66 1.82 -12.47
C ASN A 516 -2.96 2.37 -13.09
N ASN A 517 -3.67 3.18 -12.30
CA ASN A 517 -4.95 3.79 -12.68
C ASN A 517 -5.01 5.26 -12.21
N PRO A 518 -4.46 6.21 -13.01
CA PRO A 518 -4.42 7.63 -12.64
C PRO A 518 -5.80 8.26 -12.48
N ASP A 519 -6.82 7.69 -13.12
CA ASP A 519 -8.20 8.19 -13.09
C ASP A 519 -9.07 7.47 -12.04
N MET A 520 -8.48 6.63 -11.18
CA MET A 520 -9.24 5.89 -10.17
C MET A 520 -10.02 6.85 -9.27
N PRO A 521 -11.37 6.71 -9.20
CA PRO A 521 -12.20 7.54 -8.33
C PRO A 521 -11.80 7.45 -6.87
N PHE A 522 -11.67 8.61 -6.23
CA PHE A 522 -11.31 8.71 -4.82
C PHE A 522 -12.28 9.66 -4.11
N TYR A 523 -13.28 9.11 -3.41
CA TYR A 523 -14.30 9.90 -2.72
C TYR A 523 -14.03 9.91 -1.23
N PHE A 524 -14.04 11.09 -0.62
CA PHE A 524 -13.67 11.22 0.79
C PHE A 524 -14.68 12.05 1.58
N VAL A 525 -14.62 11.94 2.90
CA VAL A 525 -15.52 12.64 3.82
C VAL A 525 -14.83 13.88 4.36
N GLN A 526 -15.50 15.06 4.23
CA GLN A 526 -15.13 16.24 4.99
C GLN A 526 -15.47 16.02 6.46
N LEU A 527 -14.55 16.34 7.38
CA LEU A 527 -14.75 16.11 8.81
C LEU A 527 -16.06 16.73 9.32
N SER A 528 -16.75 15.99 10.18
CA SER A 528 -17.97 16.43 10.86
C SER A 528 -17.70 17.59 11.81
N SER A 529 -18.75 18.23 12.30
CA SER A 529 -18.63 19.26 13.33
C SER A 529 -18.16 18.69 14.66
N LEU A 530 -17.16 19.31 15.27
CA LEU A 530 -16.62 18.97 16.58
C LEU A 530 -16.03 20.24 17.20
N ASN A 531 -16.14 20.46 18.50
CA ASN A 531 -15.62 21.65 19.14
C ASN A 531 -14.09 21.60 19.36
N ARG A 532 -13.34 21.55 18.24
CA ARG A 532 -11.86 21.64 18.23
C ARG A 532 -11.42 22.80 17.34
N PRO A 533 -10.58 23.72 17.82
CA PRO A 533 -10.21 24.96 17.11
C PRO A 533 -9.70 24.77 15.68
N SER A 534 -8.90 23.73 15.43
CA SER A 534 -8.31 23.44 14.10
C SER A 534 -9.32 22.98 13.04
N TRP A 535 -10.52 22.55 13.44
CA TRP A 535 -11.49 21.89 12.56
C TRP A 535 -11.96 22.74 11.38
N THR A 536 -12.12 24.04 11.58
CA THR A 536 -12.56 24.96 10.52
C THR A 536 -11.56 25.03 9.37
N TRP A 537 -10.29 25.19 9.70
CA TRP A 537 -9.21 25.24 8.73
C TRP A 537 -9.04 23.90 8.01
N PHE A 538 -9.11 22.81 8.74
CA PHE A 538 -8.97 21.48 8.19
C PHE A 538 -10.10 21.15 7.18
N ARG A 539 -11.36 21.47 7.51
CA ARG A 539 -12.47 21.27 6.58
C ARG A 539 -12.32 22.08 5.28
N ASP A 540 -11.84 23.33 5.37
CA ASP A 540 -11.58 24.13 4.17
C ASP A 540 -10.38 23.59 3.36
N SER A 541 -9.37 23.08 4.02
CA SER A 541 -8.26 22.36 3.36
C SER A 541 -8.77 21.14 2.58
N GLN A 542 -9.68 20.35 3.16
CA GLN A 542 -10.31 19.22 2.47
C GLN A 542 -11.10 19.66 1.23
N ARG A 543 -11.86 20.76 1.32
CA ARG A 543 -12.57 21.36 0.18
C ARG A 543 -11.60 21.78 -0.94
N ARG A 544 -10.48 22.41 -0.60
CA ARG A 544 -9.46 22.84 -1.57
C ARG A 544 -8.79 21.63 -2.23
N LEU A 545 -8.47 20.59 -1.47
CA LEU A 545 -7.90 19.33 -1.98
C LEU A 545 -8.80 18.67 -3.02
N MET A 546 -10.13 18.66 -2.81
CA MET A 546 -11.08 18.15 -3.80
C MET A 546 -10.98 18.91 -5.13
N ASN A 547 -10.78 20.22 -5.10
CA ASN A 547 -10.69 21.03 -6.31
C ASN A 547 -9.35 20.86 -7.07
N GLU A 548 -8.30 20.43 -6.37
CA GLU A 548 -6.97 20.25 -6.95
C GLU A 548 -6.69 18.83 -7.46
N LEU A 549 -7.37 17.84 -6.90
CA LEU A 549 -7.19 16.44 -7.27
C LEU A 549 -8.31 16.01 -8.24
N PRO A 550 -8.01 15.65 -9.49
CA PRO A 550 -9.01 15.16 -10.44
C PRO A 550 -9.64 13.85 -9.94
N HIS A 551 -10.83 13.53 -10.44
CA HIS A 551 -11.57 12.30 -10.09
C HIS A 551 -11.77 12.09 -8.59
N THR A 552 -11.93 13.20 -7.84
CA THR A 552 -12.28 13.19 -6.41
C THR A 552 -13.68 13.76 -6.19
N GLY A 553 -14.24 13.47 -5.04
CA GLY A 553 -15.50 14.04 -4.56
C GLY A 553 -15.54 14.01 -3.03
N MET A 554 -16.23 14.98 -2.43
CA MET A 554 -16.22 15.18 -0.99
C MET A 554 -17.63 15.13 -0.41
N ALA A 555 -17.90 14.13 0.42
CA ALA A 555 -19.15 14.04 1.18
C ALA A 555 -19.07 14.97 2.40
N VAL A 556 -19.91 15.99 2.42
CA VAL A 556 -20.03 16.91 3.56
C VAL A 556 -20.70 16.20 4.73
N SER A 557 -20.15 16.35 5.94
CA SER A 557 -20.69 15.71 7.15
C SER A 557 -20.84 16.66 8.35
N SER A 558 -20.67 17.96 8.16
CA SER A 558 -20.73 18.96 9.23
C SER A 558 -22.07 19.04 9.95
N ASP A 559 -23.17 18.67 9.30
CA ASP A 559 -24.54 18.60 9.86
C ASP A 559 -24.76 17.38 10.79
N LYS A 560 -23.88 16.39 10.76
CA LYS A 560 -23.98 15.14 11.52
C LYS A 560 -23.03 15.04 12.71
N GLY A 561 -22.21 16.06 12.95
CA GLY A 561 -21.26 16.08 14.05
C GLY A 561 -21.89 16.25 15.43
N ASP A 562 -21.13 15.96 16.45
CA ASP A 562 -21.37 16.23 17.86
C ASP A 562 -20.33 17.20 18.39
N SER A 563 -20.68 18.00 19.41
CA SER A 563 -19.76 19.01 19.98
C SER A 563 -18.62 18.40 20.77
N LEU A 564 -18.82 17.22 21.36
CA LEU A 564 -17.90 16.54 22.26
C LEU A 564 -17.43 15.19 21.75
N ASP A 565 -18.25 14.48 20.98
CA ASP A 565 -17.92 13.15 20.43
C ASP A 565 -17.41 13.26 19.00
N VAL A 566 -16.20 12.77 18.77
CA VAL A 566 -15.56 12.72 17.45
C VAL A 566 -16.20 11.68 16.52
N HIS A 567 -17.06 10.79 17.07
CA HIS A 567 -17.72 9.70 16.36
C HIS A 567 -19.24 9.93 16.22
N PRO A 568 -19.69 10.73 15.26
CA PRO A 568 -21.14 10.90 15.04
C PRO A 568 -21.79 9.55 14.73
N LYS A 569 -22.88 9.23 15.44
CA LYS A 569 -23.55 7.91 15.34
C LYS A 569 -24.43 7.76 14.10
N ASP A 570 -24.86 8.86 13.48
CA ASP A 570 -25.65 8.86 12.23
C ASP A 570 -24.72 8.68 11.00
N LYS A 571 -24.33 7.44 10.72
CA LYS A 571 -23.43 7.10 9.59
C LYS A 571 -24.15 6.90 8.26
N ARG A 572 -25.47 6.69 8.27
CA ARG A 572 -26.22 6.42 7.05
C ARG A 572 -26.10 7.53 6.00
N PRO A 573 -26.35 8.81 6.33
CA PRO A 573 -26.21 9.89 5.36
C PRO A 573 -24.79 10.00 4.80
N ILE A 574 -23.77 9.66 5.58
CA ILE A 574 -22.37 9.76 5.15
C ILE A 574 -22.08 8.72 4.05
N GLY A 575 -22.47 7.46 4.27
CA GLY A 575 -22.34 6.41 3.26
C GLY A 575 -23.14 6.74 1.99
N GLU A 576 -24.38 7.21 2.15
CA GLU A 576 -25.24 7.59 1.03
C GLU A 576 -24.66 8.79 0.23
N ARG A 577 -24.09 9.80 0.89
CA ARG A 577 -23.43 10.94 0.23
C ARG A 577 -22.20 10.52 -0.57
N LEU A 578 -21.40 9.59 -0.07
CA LEU A 578 -20.29 9.00 -0.83
C LEU A 578 -20.82 8.22 -2.05
N ALA A 579 -21.91 7.45 -1.87
CA ALA A 579 -22.54 6.72 -2.98
C ALA A 579 -23.12 7.65 -4.05
N ARG A 580 -23.66 8.83 -3.68
CA ARG A 580 -24.11 9.85 -4.63
C ARG A 580 -22.99 10.34 -5.53
N TRP A 581 -21.79 10.58 -4.97
CA TRP A 581 -20.60 10.91 -5.76
C TRP A 581 -20.27 9.80 -6.76
N ALA A 582 -20.26 8.54 -6.31
CA ALA A 582 -20.00 7.40 -7.18
C ALA A 582 -21.08 7.28 -8.27
N LEU A 583 -22.36 7.35 -7.92
CA LEU A 583 -23.46 7.24 -8.87
C LEU A 583 -23.41 8.35 -9.91
N ASN A 584 -23.12 9.60 -9.53
CA ASN A 584 -23.04 10.71 -10.47
C ASN A 584 -21.77 10.68 -11.32
N GLN A 585 -20.58 10.65 -10.69
CA GLN A 585 -19.30 10.83 -11.39
C GLN A 585 -18.78 9.52 -12.04
N THR A 586 -18.98 8.36 -11.38
CA THR A 586 -18.45 7.09 -11.89
C THR A 586 -19.47 6.34 -12.74
N TYR A 587 -20.76 6.42 -12.40
CA TYR A 587 -21.83 5.67 -13.08
C TYR A 587 -22.78 6.56 -13.91
N HIS A 588 -22.56 7.88 -13.94
CA HIS A 588 -23.26 8.86 -14.76
C HIS A 588 -24.78 8.93 -14.52
N TYR A 589 -25.22 8.70 -13.30
CA TYR A 589 -26.60 8.88 -12.90
C TYR A 589 -26.94 10.38 -12.77
N SER A 590 -28.13 10.74 -13.24
CA SER A 590 -28.62 12.12 -13.13
C SER A 590 -29.19 12.41 -11.73
N LEU A 591 -28.31 12.61 -10.75
CA LEU A 591 -28.63 13.02 -9.38
C LEU A 591 -27.56 14.00 -8.88
N LEU A 592 -27.89 14.86 -7.91
CA LEU A 592 -26.89 15.76 -7.31
C LEU A 592 -25.90 14.97 -6.45
N PRO A 593 -24.60 15.06 -6.71
CA PRO A 593 -23.59 14.32 -5.94
C PRO A 593 -23.34 14.91 -4.55
N SER A 594 -23.56 16.21 -4.39
CA SER A 594 -23.26 16.97 -3.16
C SER A 594 -24.31 18.03 -2.87
N GLY A 595 -24.25 18.60 -1.68
CA GLY A 595 -24.82 19.89 -1.36
C GLY A 595 -24.06 21.03 -2.04
N PRO A 596 -24.46 22.29 -1.78
CA PRO A 596 -23.81 23.44 -2.38
C PRO A 596 -22.31 23.51 -2.06
N LEU A 597 -21.48 23.54 -3.09
CA LEU A 597 -20.03 23.72 -2.98
C LEU A 597 -19.66 25.12 -3.46
N TYR A 598 -18.94 25.86 -2.61
CA TYR A 598 -18.51 27.21 -2.95
C TYR A 598 -17.71 27.26 -4.24
N LYS A 599 -18.10 28.16 -5.15
CA LYS A 599 -17.44 28.37 -6.44
C LYS A 599 -16.71 29.71 -6.47
N LYS A 600 -17.39 30.80 -6.22
CA LYS A 600 -16.85 32.16 -6.15
C LYS A 600 -17.81 33.12 -5.42
N ALA A 601 -17.26 34.24 -4.99
CA ALA A 601 -18.02 35.37 -4.43
C ALA A 601 -17.60 36.66 -5.15
N ILE A 602 -18.57 37.49 -5.49
CA ILE A 602 -18.35 38.74 -6.22
C ILE A 602 -19.02 39.86 -5.40
N SER A 603 -18.29 40.97 -5.16
CA SER A 603 -18.84 42.18 -4.50
C SER A 603 -19.60 43.06 -5.51
N LYS A 604 -20.81 43.49 -5.13
CA LYS A 604 -21.63 44.43 -5.90
C LYS A 604 -22.39 45.35 -4.95
N ASN A 605 -22.09 46.65 -4.97
CA ASN A 605 -22.77 47.65 -4.14
C ASN A 605 -22.83 47.30 -2.63
N ASN A 606 -21.69 46.90 -2.06
CA ASN A 606 -21.55 46.45 -0.64
C ASN A 606 -22.28 45.12 -0.31
N GLU A 607 -22.95 44.52 -1.27
CA GLU A 607 -23.50 43.17 -1.16
C GLU A 607 -22.56 42.16 -1.80
N VAL A 608 -22.54 40.91 -1.34
CA VAL A 608 -21.73 39.85 -1.89
C VAL A 608 -22.64 38.77 -2.47
N ILE A 609 -22.46 38.49 -3.75
CA ILE A 609 -23.18 37.42 -4.45
C ILE A 609 -22.28 36.20 -4.48
N ILE A 610 -22.78 35.09 -3.94
CA ILE A 610 -22.05 33.80 -3.93
C ILE A 610 -22.68 32.87 -4.94
N GLU A 611 -21.83 32.26 -5.76
CA GLU A 611 -22.19 31.17 -6.65
C GLU A 611 -21.68 29.84 -6.08
N PHE A 612 -22.51 28.82 -6.22
CA PHE A 612 -22.20 27.45 -5.81
C PHE A 612 -22.37 26.49 -6.97
N ASP A 613 -21.59 25.44 -7.00
CA ASP A 613 -21.90 24.24 -7.74
C ASP A 613 -22.96 23.43 -6.96
N TYR A 614 -23.79 22.65 -7.66
CA TYR A 614 -24.90 21.85 -7.07
C TYR A 614 -25.93 22.67 -6.28
N ALA A 615 -26.21 23.87 -6.75
CA ALA A 615 -27.05 24.86 -6.08
C ALA A 615 -28.56 24.78 -6.44
N GLU A 616 -29.03 23.69 -6.99
CA GLU A 616 -30.44 23.56 -7.38
C GLU A 616 -31.36 23.53 -6.16
N GLY A 617 -32.33 24.47 -6.14
CA GLY A 617 -33.35 24.56 -5.08
C GLY A 617 -32.77 24.83 -3.70
N LEU A 618 -31.88 25.82 -3.60
CA LEU A 618 -31.33 26.28 -2.32
C LEU A 618 -32.45 26.64 -1.33
N HIS A 619 -32.29 26.18 -0.09
CA HIS A 619 -33.18 26.54 1.03
C HIS A 619 -32.50 26.33 2.38
N SER A 620 -33.14 26.71 3.46
CA SER A 620 -32.64 26.38 4.79
C SER A 620 -33.20 25.05 5.27
N SER A 621 -32.36 24.23 5.87
CA SER A 621 -32.72 22.85 6.30
C SER A 621 -33.76 22.83 7.43
N ASP A 622 -33.93 23.91 8.15
CA ASP A 622 -34.78 24.04 9.34
C ASP A 622 -35.92 25.04 9.18
N GLY A 623 -36.09 25.64 7.98
CA GLY A 623 -37.11 26.65 7.70
C GLY A 623 -36.83 28.05 8.30
N ASN A 624 -35.75 28.22 9.05
CA ASN A 624 -35.31 29.47 9.64
C ASN A 624 -34.49 30.31 8.64
N PRO A 625 -34.25 31.60 8.87
CA PRO A 625 -33.29 32.37 8.08
C PRO A 625 -31.93 31.69 7.99
N LEU A 626 -31.21 31.90 6.87
CA LEU A 626 -29.88 31.35 6.69
C LEU A 626 -28.91 31.89 7.73
N THR A 627 -28.07 30.96 8.28
CA THR A 627 -27.10 31.28 9.32
C THR A 627 -25.69 30.84 8.90
N GLY A 628 -24.68 31.40 9.58
CA GLY A 628 -23.29 30.96 9.42
C GLY A 628 -22.49 31.72 8.36
N PHE A 629 -23.06 32.78 7.74
CA PHE A 629 -22.32 33.67 6.85
C PHE A 629 -21.67 34.81 7.62
N GLU A 630 -20.43 35.15 7.26
CA GLU A 630 -19.69 36.27 7.85
C GLU A 630 -18.87 36.97 6.76
N LEU A 631 -18.76 38.29 6.86
CA LEU A 631 -18.00 39.17 5.95
C LEU A 631 -16.91 39.92 6.69
N ALA A 632 -15.86 40.32 5.97
CA ALA A 632 -14.77 41.14 6.49
C ALA A 632 -14.22 42.09 5.42
N GLU A 633 -13.74 43.29 5.82
CA GLU A 633 -12.91 44.18 5.00
C GLU A 633 -11.43 43.73 5.08
N HIS A 634 -11.00 43.32 6.27
CA HIS A 634 -9.65 42.82 6.52
C HIS A 634 -9.69 41.41 7.03
N GLU A 635 -8.76 40.61 6.56
CA GLU A 635 -8.62 39.21 7.00
C GLU A 635 -8.45 39.14 8.53
N GLY A 636 -9.19 38.22 9.17
CA GLY A 636 -9.18 38.02 10.62
C GLY A 636 -10.29 38.80 11.37
N ARG A 637 -10.91 39.85 10.80
CA ARG A 637 -11.97 40.61 11.44
C ARG A 637 -13.32 40.43 10.75
N TYR A 638 -13.97 39.29 11.05
CA TYR A 638 -15.23 38.89 10.44
C TYR A 638 -16.44 39.32 11.31
N PHE A 639 -17.50 39.73 10.63
CA PHE A 639 -18.77 40.10 11.23
C PHE A 639 -19.91 39.23 10.69
N PRO A 640 -20.86 38.80 11.53
CA PRO A 640 -22.05 38.09 11.08
C PRO A 640 -22.78 38.88 9.98
N ALA A 641 -23.27 38.15 8.98
CA ALA A 641 -23.94 38.72 7.85
C ALA A 641 -25.30 38.05 7.61
N GLN A 642 -26.27 38.82 7.12
CA GLN A 642 -27.53 38.29 6.62
C GLN A 642 -27.34 37.68 5.25
N ALA A 643 -28.12 36.63 4.96
CA ALA A 643 -28.07 35.94 3.69
C ALA A 643 -29.47 35.69 3.13
N ILE A 644 -29.67 35.98 1.86
CA ILE A 644 -30.95 35.82 1.13
C ILE A 644 -30.69 34.93 -0.09
N ILE A 645 -31.60 34.01 -0.34
CA ILE A 645 -31.57 33.13 -1.51
C ILE A 645 -32.15 33.88 -2.71
N GLU A 646 -31.38 33.98 -3.79
CA GLU A 646 -31.80 34.56 -5.09
C GLU A 646 -31.60 33.50 -6.19
N GLY A 647 -32.61 32.65 -6.37
CA GLY A 647 -32.53 31.51 -7.29
C GLY A 647 -31.47 30.47 -6.85
N ASN A 648 -30.42 30.30 -7.64
CA ASN A 648 -29.29 29.39 -7.33
C ASN A 648 -28.07 30.14 -6.75
N LYS A 649 -28.27 31.38 -6.24
CA LYS A 649 -27.20 32.19 -5.64
C LYS A 649 -27.61 32.63 -4.25
N ILE A 650 -26.63 33.05 -3.46
CA ILE A 650 -26.84 33.62 -2.15
C ILE A 650 -26.33 35.06 -2.16
N LYS A 651 -27.19 36.00 -1.77
CA LYS A 651 -26.81 37.36 -1.52
C LYS A 651 -26.52 37.55 -0.02
N VAL A 652 -25.34 38.07 0.31
CA VAL A 652 -24.85 38.24 1.68
C VAL A 652 -24.49 39.69 1.91
N TYR A 653 -24.95 40.27 3.04
CA TYR A 653 -24.73 41.67 3.41
C TYR A 653 -24.72 41.88 4.92
N THR A 654 -24.08 42.98 5.36
CA THR A 654 -24.08 43.43 6.75
C THR A 654 -23.78 44.95 6.79
N ASN A 655 -24.36 45.63 7.73
CA ASN A 655 -24.09 47.07 7.93
C ASN A 655 -22.72 47.32 8.61
N GLN A 656 -22.07 46.28 9.12
CA GLN A 656 -20.79 46.36 9.84
C GLN A 656 -19.58 46.36 8.92
N VAL A 657 -19.76 46.03 7.63
CA VAL A 657 -18.69 45.91 6.61
C VAL A 657 -19.10 46.74 5.39
N LYS A 658 -18.39 47.84 5.13
CA LYS A 658 -18.70 48.74 4.01
C LYS A 658 -18.07 48.28 2.68
N ASN A 659 -16.92 47.64 2.73
CA ASN A 659 -16.21 47.17 1.55
C ASN A 659 -15.75 45.71 1.75
N PRO A 660 -16.64 44.73 1.57
CA PRO A 660 -16.35 43.36 1.86
C PRO A 660 -15.27 42.78 0.91
N GLN A 661 -14.16 42.29 1.48
CA GLN A 661 -13.04 41.67 0.77
C GLN A 661 -12.92 40.17 1.04
N TYR A 662 -13.50 39.71 2.15
CA TYR A 662 -13.43 38.33 2.58
C TYR A 662 -14.78 37.80 3.02
N ILE A 663 -15.04 36.56 2.74
CA ILE A 663 -16.25 35.84 3.10
C ILE A 663 -15.92 34.47 3.68
N ARG A 664 -16.75 34.01 4.61
CA ARG A 664 -16.74 32.65 5.10
C ARG A 664 -18.15 32.18 5.48
N TYR A 665 -18.33 30.83 5.43
CA TYR A 665 -19.59 30.17 5.77
C TYR A 665 -19.33 28.96 6.65
N GLY A 666 -20.16 28.75 7.68
CA GLY A 666 -20.05 27.61 8.58
C GLY A 666 -18.71 27.54 9.31
N TRP A 667 -18.07 28.72 9.52
CA TRP A 667 -16.71 28.85 10.05
C TRP A 667 -16.69 28.80 11.57
N ARG A 668 -17.22 27.70 12.11
CA ARG A 668 -17.16 27.34 13.54
C ARG A 668 -16.67 25.89 13.63
N PRO A 669 -15.86 25.55 14.64
CA PRO A 669 -15.45 24.15 14.85
C PRO A 669 -16.66 23.21 14.94
N PHE A 670 -17.61 23.55 15.79
CA PHE A 670 -18.96 22.99 15.81
C PHE A 670 -19.93 23.98 15.14
N THR A 671 -20.56 23.57 14.04
CA THR A 671 -21.50 24.46 13.29
C THR A 671 -22.83 23.76 13.05
N ARG A 672 -23.88 24.55 12.99
CA ARG A 672 -25.25 24.18 12.55
C ARG A 672 -25.71 25.13 11.43
N ALA A 673 -24.77 25.56 10.60
CA ALA A 673 -25.08 26.32 9.41
C ALA A 673 -26.04 25.52 8.51
N ASN A 674 -27.13 26.16 8.06
CA ASN A 674 -28.35 25.49 7.61
C ASN A 674 -28.63 25.56 6.11
N LEU A 675 -27.67 25.95 5.26
CA LEU A 675 -27.85 26.00 3.81
C LEU A 675 -27.82 24.58 3.23
N VAL A 676 -28.84 24.20 2.49
CA VAL A 676 -28.97 22.94 1.77
C VAL A 676 -29.51 23.19 0.35
N ASN A 677 -29.39 22.16 -0.52
CA ASN A 677 -30.06 22.16 -1.83
C ASN A 677 -31.35 21.31 -1.82
N LYS A 678 -32.01 21.19 -2.98
CA LYS A 678 -33.28 20.45 -3.12
C LYS A 678 -33.27 19.01 -2.57
N ASP A 679 -32.10 18.37 -2.54
CA ASP A 679 -31.93 16.99 -2.05
C ASP A 679 -31.57 16.95 -0.55
N GLN A 680 -31.73 18.03 0.19
CA GLN A 680 -31.40 18.18 1.61
C GLN A 680 -29.90 17.92 1.91
N LEU A 681 -29.02 18.09 0.91
CA LEU A 681 -27.60 17.92 1.08
C LEU A 681 -26.97 19.23 1.60
N PRO A 682 -26.16 19.18 2.67
CA PRO A 682 -25.63 20.39 3.32
C PRO A 682 -24.50 21.03 2.50
N ALA A 683 -24.44 22.36 2.55
CA ALA A 683 -23.33 23.11 2.00
C ALA A 683 -22.04 22.86 2.78
N SER A 684 -20.92 22.77 2.07
CA SER A 684 -19.59 22.71 2.67
C SER A 684 -19.26 24.05 3.34
N SER A 685 -18.57 24.02 4.48
CA SER A 685 -17.93 25.21 5.03
C SER A 685 -16.83 25.70 4.09
N PHE A 686 -16.66 27.02 4.02
CA PHE A 686 -15.63 27.64 3.21
C PHE A 686 -15.15 28.97 3.78
N ARG A 687 -13.98 29.40 3.34
CA ARG A 687 -13.43 30.74 3.51
C ARG A 687 -12.69 31.13 2.25
N ASP A 688 -12.94 32.34 1.75
CA ASP A 688 -12.26 32.81 0.55
C ASP A 688 -12.19 34.34 0.48
N LYS A 689 -11.38 34.85 -0.47
CA LYS A 689 -11.35 36.26 -0.85
C LYS A 689 -12.44 36.53 -1.88
N ILE A 690 -13.12 37.69 -1.75
CA ILE A 690 -14.11 38.13 -2.71
C ILE A 690 -13.42 38.72 -3.95
N GLN A 691 -13.93 38.39 -5.13
CA GLN A 691 -13.46 38.88 -6.43
C GLN A 691 -14.00 40.25 -6.75
#